data_1dec6b723c22f4636c4ca66d0f841b9e
#
_entry.id   1dec6b723c22f4636c4ca66d0f841b9e
#
_cell.length_a   1.000
_cell.length_b   1.000
_cell.length_c   1.000
_cell.angle_alpha   90.00
_cell.angle_beta   90.00
_cell.angle_gamma   90.00
#
_symmetry.space_group_name_H-M   'P 1'
#
loop_
_entity.id
_entity.type
_entity.pdbx_description
1 polymer ?
#
loop_
_entity_poly.entity_id
_entity_poly.type
_entity_poly.pdbx_seq_one_letter_code
_entity_poly.pdbx_strand_id
1 'polypeptide(L)'
;MKKFYSGVALFGISFGLVLSACGDSNESKLNPLGPELGDVSSSSISGFDDLSSSTDFLPGGSSAGIPGDGSSSSPVALSSSSALDVPGSSAQVPPASSVSTVIPRFEGNSPVFFSEVSPTNANLKDNDGNDPGWVEFYNSSDTPVDLNGYALTDDLSNPRRWVFGNVKVPAKSYMIVFLSGKNYPDYILPSDSLNMMNSDCSSESASGSLGGFNFPGMGGDWGGGMGGGMGGYPGGGSSGSNVDNLQGKSTLCFNENGAIQIGAVMKVAQGGDYSRVVVKTNNASSLSKVNQLVVRGFITKNHKIRVNFKEGESLSNWSGKNLRGTGDLSSVFYVRLDDNAKDLKRNNVTATTFATETQGSESTTIQITSYIARNRGHEPHASFKVDKDGGALYFINAEGAMLDSVRFSAVPTTASWSRDGAGKWGLATPSPYGNTIGEVFAEQVQVAEVNIPPSGFYTSAVTATFPAGTRCEQGGTEPTTNSPVVQTTVTISATTVLRCRAYAGGSYPSEEIIRTYVFEKQPSLASIFVTTDPLSMFSPDSGLYMTGNGAAMMDPKKGANFWSNRELPVYVEMFEPGKPQAPAFGVMGDYKISGQYSRAKEKKSFAVTLREEYGEKRLKYTLFPDHPELKKFKAFSLRNFGNNSGDDYVRDRLGTSMTEGLGVDYQRGRYVIVYYNGKYYGIHDLRERNNEYYYETKYGYDPNDIDLLATTSSGTDEASTGSSADYKAMLDWLQSNDLKSDANYKKIADQVDVDNYMNYMQAEMFLNNSDWPHNNMKKWRVASQKTKWKWFLYDTDFGFGVSYNTQTGNVFSYVTNRSGTSGMGIGFGGGMGGGQQTGGAISEHTILMIRLLENESFKNAFINRFCVLLSMNFSADRLLKRINDLQSQVESEMARDQEFWGYNASSMSNNLATVKSFAQSRQATIREQMESYFTLSSPAEMTLSSQGSGTILVDGLQLDKSSMTVSFYRDVPVTLTAQANSGSTFTGWSDGVTDATRKVNPGEVTSVTAVFR
;
A
#
# COMPACT_ATOMS: atom_id res chain seq x y z
N MET A 1 -31.56 -48.53 -20.84
CA MET A 1 -31.86 -47.69 -19.70
C MET A 1 -31.61 -48.41 -18.35
N LYS A 2 -30.46 -49.06 -18.17
CA LYS A 2 -30.10 -49.70 -16.87
C LYS A 2 -28.57 -49.66 -16.65
N LYS A 3 -27.90 -48.59 -17.06
CA LYS A 3 -26.48 -48.38 -16.80
C LYS A 3 -26.11 -46.95 -16.40
N PHE A 4 -27.09 -46.16 -15.91
CA PHE A 4 -26.84 -44.77 -15.56
C PHE A 4 -27.05 -44.45 -14.05
N TYR A 5 -27.32 -45.47 -13.22
CA TYR A 5 -27.59 -45.25 -11.79
C TYR A 5 -26.53 -45.78 -10.83
N SER A 6 -25.40 -46.30 -11.33
CA SER A 6 -24.33 -46.79 -10.46
C SER A 6 -23.17 -45.81 -10.24
N GLY A 7 -23.19 -44.67 -10.89
CA GLY A 7 -22.13 -43.64 -10.72
C GLY A 7 -22.39 -42.57 -9.63
N VAL A 8 -23.64 -42.45 -9.18
CA VAL A 8 -24.00 -41.39 -8.22
C VAL A 8 -23.90 -41.82 -6.75
N ALA A 9 -23.90 -43.18 -6.52
CA ALA A 9 -23.83 -43.70 -5.16
C ALA A 9 -22.39 -43.74 -4.59
N LEU A 10 -21.34 -43.67 -5.43
CA LEU A 10 -19.96 -43.66 -4.95
C LEU A 10 -19.46 -42.27 -4.51
N PHE A 11 -20.12 -41.18 -4.98
CA PHE A 11 -19.77 -39.82 -4.56
C PHE A 11 -20.36 -39.41 -3.21
N GLY A 12 -21.43 -40.08 -2.79
CA GLY A 12 -22.07 -39.79 -1.50
C GLY A 12 -21.37 -40.42 -0.30
N ILE A 13 -20.57 -41.45 -0.50
CA ILE A 13 -19.89 -42.16 0.58
C ILE A 13 -18.54 -41.56 0.92
N SER A 14 -17.90 -40.89 -0.03
CA SER A 14 -16.64 -40.19 0.25
C SER A 14 -16.85 -38.86 1.03
N PHE A 15 -18.04 -38.27 0.99
CA PHE A 15 -18.35 -37.05 1.73
C PHE A 15 -18.76 -37.31 3.21
N GLY A 16 -19.23 -38.53 3.52
CA GLY A 16 -19.59 -38.94 4.90
C GLY A 16 -18.38 -39.32 5.75
N LEU A 17 -17.24 -39.62 5.16
CA LEU A 17 -16.03 -40.05 5.88
C LEU A 17 -15.10 -38.88 6.28
N VAL A 18 -15.30 -37.69 5.71
CA VAL A 18 -14.53 -36.49 6.08
C VAL A 18 -15.14 -35.73 7.25
N LEU A 19 -16.42 -36.00 7.57
CA LEU A 19 -17.12 -35.37 8.71
C LEU A 19 -17.00 -36.17 10.02
N SER A 20 -16.44 -37.38 9.99
CA SER A 20 -16.29 -38.24 11.19
C SER A 20 -14.86 -38.26 11.75
N ALA A 21 -13.95 -37.47 11.23
CA ALA A 21 -12.57 -37.39 11.70
C ALA A 21 -12.25 -36.10 12.47
N CYS A 22 -13.26 -35.36 12.92
CA CYS A 22 -13.12 -34.23 13.84
C CYS A 22 -13.58 -34.62 15.25
N GLY A 23 -12.88 -35.58 15.82
CA GLY A 23 -12.97 -35.96 17.21
C GLY A 23 -11.58 -36.23 17.73
N ASP A 24 -11.12 -35.37 18.62
CA ASP A 24 -9.99 -35.53 19.51
C ASP A 24 -8.59 -35.75 18.91
N SER A 25 -7.89 -34.65 18.70
CA SER A 25 -6.60 -34.45 19.33
C SER A 25 -6.25 -32.96 19.31
N ASN A 26 -6.22 -32.42 20.50
CA ASN A 26 -5.52 -31.20 20.80
C ASN A 26 -4.11 -31.26 20.25
N GLU A 27 -3.87 -30.51 19.22
CA GLU A 27 -2.64 -29.76 18.98
C GLU A 27 -2.96 -28.92 17.76
N SER A 28 -3.39 -27.68 18.03
CA SER A 28 -3.33 -26.62 17.07
C SER A 28 -1.89 -26.56 16.56
N LYS A 29 -1.64 -27.12 15.36
CA LYS A 29 -0.41 -26.81 14.64
C LYS A 29 -0.37 -25.31 14.52
N LEU A 30 0.58 -24.73 15.19
CA LEU A 30 0.95 -23.36 15.34
C LEU A 30 0.69 -22.59 14.04
N ASN A 31 -0.17 -21.60 14.12
CA ASN A 31 -0.04 -20.44 13.27
C ASN A 31 1.41 -19.97 13.42
N PRO A 32 2.24 -19.99 12.39
CA PRO A 32 3.68 -19.70 12.50
C PRO A 32 3.97 -18.30 13.01
N LEU A 33 2.98 -17.45 13.08
CA LEU A 33 3.03 -16.11 13.67
C LEU A 33 1.95 -15.92 14.73
N GLY A 34 1.14 -16.94 14.99
CA GLY A 34 0.19 -16.94 16.08
C GLY A 34 0.90 -16.94 17.42
N PRO A 35 0.20 -16.51 18.46
CA PRO A 35 0.85 -16.20 19.72
C PRO A 35 1.27 -17.47 20.44
N GLU A 36 2.48 -17.90 20.25
CA GLU A 36 3.24 -18.13 21.46
C GLU A 36 3.57 -16.73 22.02
N LEU A 37 2.55 -16.00 22.37
CA LEU A 37 2.57 -15.00 23.41
C LEU A 37 2.41 -15.75 24.75
N GLY A 38 3.07 -16.89 24.86
CA GLY A 38 3.44 -17.44 26.12
C GLY A 38 4.51 -16.52 26.65
N ASP A 39 4.15 -15.76 27.67
CA ASP A 39 5.05 -15.06 28.56
C ASP A 39 6.09 -14.17 27.89
N VAL A 40 5.68 -13.13 27.17
CA VAL A 40 6.35 -11.86 27.28
C VAL A 40 5.76 -11.13 28.49
N SER A 41 5.66 -11.82 29.62
CA SER A 41 5.85 -11.17 30.90
C SER A 41 7.24 -10.57 30.82
N SER A 42 7.36 -9.31 31.15
CA SER A 42 8.55 -8.60 31.57
C SER A 42 9.65 -9.56 32.11
N SER A 43 10.18 -10.44 31.25
CA SER A 43 11.49 -10.97 31.48
C SER A 43 12.40 -9.77 31.20
N SER A 44 12.53 -8.94 32.26
CA SER A 44 13.71 -8.14 32.48
C SER A 44 14.84 -8.81 31.74
N ILE A 45 15.59 -8.02 31.03
CA ILE A 45 16.88 -8.38 30.46
C ILE A 45 17.69 -9.01 31.59
N SER A 46 17.45 -10.27 31.93
CA SER A 46 18.11 -11.00 33.01
C SER A 46 19.49 -11.48 32.60
N GLY A 47 20.07 -10.85 31.59
CA GLY A 47 21.46 -11.01 31.18
C GLY A 47 22.36 -9.85 31.55
N PHE A 48 21.85 -8.87 32.28
CA PHE A 48 22.59 -7.65 32.61
C PHE A 48 23.12 -7.54 34.06
N ASP A 49 22.76 -8.47 34.94
CA ASP A 49 23.01 -8.29 36.37
C ASP A 49 24.18 -9.10 36.98
N ASP A 50 24.98 -9.81 36.21
CA ASP A 50 26.14 -10.51 36.78
C ASP A 50 27.45 -10.12 36.12
N LEU A 51 28.00 -9.00 36.48
CA LEU A 51 29.45 -8.71 36.44
C LEU A 51 29.78 -7.51 37.36
N SER A 52 29.72 -7.75 38.67
CA SER A 52 30.45 -6.92 39.62
C SER A 52 31.52 -7.75 40.31
N SER A 53 32.72 -7.23 40.26
CA SER A 53 33.90 -7.65 41.05
C SER A 53 34.73 -8.82 40.49
N SER A 54 35.82 -8.48 39.84
CA SER A 54 37.17 -8.78 40.40
C SER A 54 38.24 -8.06 39.61
N THR A 55 38.98 -7.27 40.36
CA THR A 55 40.26 -6.65 40.01
C THR A 55 41.31 -7.69 39.79
N ASP A 56 42.25 -7.38 38.90
CA ASP A 56 43.70 -7.53 38.98
C ASP A 56 44.38 -8.21 37.79
N PHE A 57 45.43 -7.49 37.39
CA PHE A 57 46.70 -7.85 36.75
C PHE A 57 46.86 -7.66 35.23
N LEU A 58 47.52 -6.55 34.95
CA LEU A 58 48.53 -6.39 33.89
C LEU A 58 49.86 -7.08 34.36
N PRO A 59 50.89 -7.32 33.54
CA PRO A 59 51.34 -6.60 32.35
C PRO A 59 52.07 -7.43 31.25
N GLY A 60 52.38 -6.74 30.15
CA GLY A 60 53.70 -6.90 29.54
C GLY A 60 53.76 -7.52 28.16
N GLY A 61 54.15 -6.74 27.18
CA GLY A 61 55.39 -6.91 26.48
C GLY A 61 55.38 -7.07 24.97
N SER A 62 55.75 -5.99 24.26
CA SER A 62 56.69 -5.85 23.14
C SER A 62 56.44 -6.61 21.82
N SER A 63 56.22 -5.89 20.79
CA SER A 63 57.14 -5.21 19.83
C SER A 63 57.49 -5.99 18.58
N ALA A 64 57.55 -5.27 17.48
CA ALA A 64 58.22 -5.45 16.18
C ALA A 64 57.31 -6.05 15.07
N GLY A 65 57.25 -5.53 13.87
CA GLY A 65 57.95 -4.50 13.12
C GLY A 65 57.40 -4.39 11.73
N ILE A 66 57.58 -3.23 11.16
CA ILE A 66 57.21 -2.70 9.84
C ILE A 66 58.14 -3.28 8.75
N PRO A 67 57.89 -3.25 7.44
CA PRO A 67 57.50 -2.14 6.59
C PRO A 67 56.47 -2.53 5.51
N GLY A 68 55.65 -1.67 4.88
CA GLY A 68 55.86 -0.38 4.22
C GLY A 68 55.73 -0.50 2.71
N ASP A 69 54.73 0.19 2.18
CA ASP A 69 54.74 0.97 0.93
C ASP A 69 53.27 1.29 0.64
N GLY A 70 52.81 2.45 0.54
CA GLY A 70 53.23 3.67 -0.07
C GLY A 70 52.39 3.94 -1.32
N SER A 71 51.29 4.67 -1.19
CA SER A 71 51.01 5.76 -2.15
C SER A 71 49.77 6.59 -1.74
N SER A 72 50.08 7.81 -1.52
CA SER A 72 49.28 8.99 -1.25
C SER A 72 48.43 9.42 -2.44
N SER A 73 47.21 9.90 -2.18
CA SER A 73 46.70 11.05 -2.93
C SER A 73 45.77 11.89 -2.06
N SER A 74 46.25 13.03 -1.70
CA SER A 74 45.51 14.11 -1.03
C SER A 74 44.64 14.89 -2.03
N PRO A 75 43.66 15.67 -1.54
CA PRO A 75 42.70 16.35 -2.39
C PRO A 75 43.27 17.65 -2.98
N VAL A 76 42.87 17.91 -4.22
CA VAL A 76 43.22 19.15 -4.94
C VAL A 76 42.14 20.20 -4.65
N ALA A 77 42.59 21.30 -4.05
CA ALA A 77 41.87 22.55 -4.00
C ALA A 77 42.02 23.25 -5.35
N LEU A 78 40.93 23.72 -5.95
CA LEU A 78 40.97 24.59 -7.13
C LEU A 78 40.86 26.03 -6.67
N SER A 79 41.93 26.75 -6.83
CA SER A 79 42.04 28.20 -6.76
C SER A 79 41.96 28.80 -8.17
N SER A 80 41.29 29.94 -8.20
CA SER A 80 41.05 30.93 -9.21
C SER A 80 42.15 31.28 -10.22
N SER A 81 41.64 31.79 -11.35
CA SER A 81 42.13 32.88 -12.23
C SER A 81 42.94 32.54 -13.48
N SER A 82 42.38 32.93 -14.60
CA SER A 82 43.08 33.89 -15.50
C SER A 82 42.16 34.44 -16.59
N ALA A 83 42.19 35.72 -16.72
CA ALA A 83 41.48 36.55 -17.67
C ALA A 83 42.09 36.44 -19.08
N LEU A 84 41.24 36.63 -20.11
CA LEU A 84 41.63 37.07 -21.41
C LEU A 84 40.75 38.22 -21.84
N ASP A 85 41.39 39.35 -22.06
CA ASP A 85 40.87 40.60 -22.63
C ASP A 85 40.45 40.47 -24.10
N VAL A 86 39.33 41.04 -24.48
CA VAL A 86 39.05 41.65 -25.80
C VAL A 86 38.17 42.86 -25.65
N PRO A 87 38.47 43.99 -26.30
CA PRO A 87 37.92 45.28 -25.92
C PRO A 87 36.69 45.73 -26.70
N GLY A 88 35.85 46.46 -25.97
CA GLY A 88 35.23 47.68 -26.47
C GLY A 88 33.85 47.62 -27.09
N SER A 89 32.82 48.02 -26.32
CA SER A 89 32.06 49.23 -26.67
C SER A 89 31.15 49.57 -25.47
N SER A 90 31.28 50.84 -25.10
CA SER A 90 30.60 51.49 -24.00
C SER A 90 29.12 51.71 -24.27
N ALA A 91 28.24 51.07 -23.42
CA ALA A 91 26.96 51.65 -23.10
C ALA A 91 26.82 51.57 -21.59
N GLN A 92 26.84 52.68 -20.91
CA GLN A 92 26.61 52.83 -19.49
C GLN A 92 25.16 52.44 -19.18
N VAL A 93 24.98 51.31 -18.47
CA VAL A 93 23.78 51.03 -17.72
C VAL A 93 23.97 51.62 -16.32
N PRO A 94 23.05 52.44 -15.82
CA PRO A 94 23.18 52.99 -14.46
C PRO A 94 23.14 51.84 -13.43
N PRO A 95 23.85 51.94 -12.31
CA PRO A 95 23.86 50.91 -11.29
C PRO A 95 22.44 50.74 -10.76
N ALA A 96 21.93 49.53 -10.83
CA ALA A 96 20.71 49.15 -10.11
C ALA A 96 20.98 49.35 -8.61
N SER A 97 20.39 50.38 -8.05
CA SER A 97 20.33 50.56 -6.61
C SER A 97 19.60 49.39 -6.02
N SER A 98 20.31 48.51 -5.31
CA SER A 98 19.73 47.56 -4.42
C SER A 98 19.03 48.30 -3.28
N VAL A 99 17.78 48.66 -3.51
CA VAL A 99 16.88 49.07 -2.40
C VAL A 99 16.64 47.79 -1.60
N SER A 100 17.40 47.65 -0.54
CA SER A 100 17.03 46.73 0.55
C SER A 100 15.71 47.25 1.10
N THR A 101 14.61 46.70 0.65
CA THR A 101 13.27 46.96 1.22
C THR A 101 13.27 46.32 2.60
N VAL A 102 13.57 47.15 3.61
CA VAL A 102 13.36 46.80 5.00
C VAL A 102 11.84 46.70 5.17
N ILE A 103 11.34 45.47 5.32
CA ILE A 103 9.92 45.23 5.60
C ILE A 103 9.64 45.82 7.01
N PRO A 104 8.74 46.79 7.14
CA PRO A 104 8.44 47.36 8.44
C PRO A 104 7.83 46.30 9.36
N ARG A 105 8.25 46.30 10.63
CA ARG A 105 7.67 45.43 11.64
C ARG A 105 6.43 46.10 12.20
N PHE A 106 5.35 45.36 12.41
CA PHE A 106 4.13 45.86 13.06
C PHE A 106 4.45 46.23 14.51
N GLU A 107 4.15 47.48 14.89
CA GLU A 107 4.32 47.99 16.28
C GLU A 107 3.09 47.63 17.10
N GLY A 108 2.96 46.38 17.49
CA GLY A 108 1.84 45.91 18.32
C GLY A 108 1.81 44.38 18.39
N ASN A 109 0.95 43.86 19.23
CA ASN A 109 0.71 42.41 19.25
C ASN A 109 -0.35 42.06 18.20
N SER A 110 0.03 41.34 17.17
CA SER A 110 -0.95 40.79 16.22
C SER A 110 -1.89 39.84 16.95
N PRO A 111 -3.21 39.92 16.77
CA PRO A 111 -4.13 38.95 17.33
C PRO A 111 -3.95 37.54 16.70
N VAL A 112 -3.44 37.47 15.48
CA VAL A 112 -3.14 36.21 14.78
C VAL A 112 -1.62 36.08 14.65
N PHE A 113 -1.10 34.92 15.04
CA PHE A 113 0.34 34.61 15.01
C PHE A 113 0.58 33.10 14.82
N PHE A 114 1.83 32.74 14.50
CA PHE A 114 2.23 31.36 14.36
C PHE A 114 2.21 30.62 15.71
N SER A 115 1.60 29.45 15.74
CA SER A 115 1.60 28.55 16.91
C SER A 115 2.50 27.34 16.70
N GLU A 116 2.58 26.81 15.45
CA GLU A 116 3.29 25.58 15.17
C GLU A 116 3.70 25.47 13.70
N VAL A 117 4.84 24.83 13.42
CA VAL A 117 5.31 24.51 12.07
C VAL A 117 5.74 23.04 12.03
N SER A 118 5.19 22.29 11.10
CA SER A 118 5.58 20.91 10.83
C SER A 118 6.00 20.76 9.37
N PRO A 119 7.30 20.85 9.07
CA PRO A 119 7.79 20.77 7.69
C PRO A 119 7.57 19.41 7.02
N THR A 120 7.60 18.35 7.81
CA THR A 120 7.49 16.94 7.37
C THR A 120 6.20 16.28 7.80
N ASN A 121 5.18 16.97 8.14
CA ASN A 121 3.85 16.46 8.49
C ASN A 121 3.77 15.03 9.05
N ALA A 122 3.94 14.90 10.33
CA ALA A 122 3.89 13.59 10.97
C ALA A 122 2.48 12.95 11.03
N ASN A 123 1.36 13.69 10.89
CA ASN A 123 0.04 13.11 11.23
C ASN A 123 -1.19 13.77 10.58
N LEU A 124 -1.04 14.74 9.72
CA LEU A 124 -2.18 15.50 9.20
C LEU A 124 -2.29 15.39 7.67
N LYS A 125 -3.31 14.70 7.17
CA LYS A 125 -3.56 14.62 5.72
C LYS A 125 -4.27 15.88 5.23
N ASP A 126 -3.89 16.35 4.05
CA ASP A 126 -4.64 17.37 3.33
C ASP A 126 -5.97 16.80 2.78
N ASN A 127 -6.74 17.61 2.09
CA ASN A 127 -8.04 17.20 1.57
C ASN A 127 -7.94 16.16 0.45
N ASP A 128 -6.79 16.05 -0.21
CA ASP A 128 -6.52 15.07 -1.25
C ASP A 128 -5.88 13.78 -0.70
N GLY A 129 -5.75 13.67 0.64
CA GLY A 129 -5.16 12.51 1.30
C GLY A 129 -3.63 12.48 1.31
N ASN A 130 -2.96 13.56 0.88
CA ASN A 130 -1.50 13.69 0.94
C ASN A 130 -1.04 14.18 2.32
N ASP A 131 0.25 14.07 2.58
CA ASP A 131 0.90 14.47 3.83
C ASP A 131 1.89 15.64 3.61
N PRO A 132 1.44 16.83 3.15
CA PRO A 132 2.34 17.98 2.99
C PRO A 132 2.67 18.59 4.34
N GLY A 133 3.83 19.25 4.47
CA GLY A 133 4.14 20.11 5.60
C GLY A 133 3.05 21.16 5.82
N TRP A 134 2.96 21.68 7.03
CA TRP A 134 1.95 22.67 7.38
C TRP A 134 2.48 23.68 8.39
N VAL A 135 1.81 24.85 8.45
CA VAL A 135 1.98 25.85 9.47
C VAL A 135 0.63 26.17 10.10
N GLU A 136 0.63 26.39 11.40
CA GLU A 136 -0.56 26.72 12.16
C GLU A 136 -0.52 28.15 12.66
N PHE A 137 -1.67 28.81 12.55
CA PHE A 137 -1.95 30.12 13.07
C PHE A 137 -2.94 30.03 14.23
N TYR A 138 -2.74 30.85 15.27
CA TYR A 138 -3.67 31.01 16.37
C TYR A 138 -4.23 32.43 16.41
N ASN A 139 -5.54 32.56 16.50
CA ASN A 139 -6.21 33.81 16.77
C ASN A 139 -6.48 33.94 18.28
N SER A 140 -5.75 34.83 18.93
CA SER A 140 -5.86 35.09 20.38
C SER A 140 -6.96 36.07 20.76
N SER A 141 -7.63 36.68 19.79
CA SER A 141 -8.70 37.66 20.03
C SER A 141 -10.05 36.99 20.28
N ASP A 142 -10.99 37.77 20.82
CA ASP A 142 -12.38 37.35 21.06
C ASP A 142 -13.28 37.52 19.82
N THR A 143 -12.70 37.92 18.68
CA THR A 143 -13.41 38.13 17.41
C THR A 143 -12.72 37.39 16.27
N PRO A 144 -13.46 36.96 15.22
CA PRO A 144 -12.84 36.44 14.01
C PRO A 144 -11.97 37.50 13.33
N VAL A 145 -10.83 37.06 12.78
CA VAL A 145 -9.91 37.91 12.02
C VAL A 145 -9.92 37.45 10.55
N ASP A 146 -10.15 38.43 9.65
CA ASP A 146 -10.11 38.22 8.21
C ASP A 146 -8.67 38.38 7.70
N LEU A 147 -8.13 37.37 7.06
CA LEU A 147 -6.77 37.36 6.52
C LEU A 147 -6.73 37.70 5.02
N ASN A 148 -7.84 38.13 4.42
CA ASN A 148 -7.83 38.46 2.99
C ASN A 148 -6.78 39.53 2.69
N GLY A 149 -5.92 39.25 1.73
CA GLY A 149 -4.82 40.15 1.35
C GLY A 149 -3.57 40.05 2.23
N TYR A 150 -3.56 39.31 3.33
CA TYR A 150 -2.36 39.03 4.12
C TYR A 150 -1.45 38.08 3.33
N ALA A 151 -0.19 37.98 3.70
CA ALA A 151 0.77 37.15 2.99
C ALA A 151 1.57 36.24 3.92
N LEU A 152 1.93 35.07 3.38
CA LEU A 152 2.87 34.12 3.96
C LEU A 152 4.05 33.94 2.99
N THR A 153 5.27 34.04 3.51
CA THR A 153 6.49 33.87 2.71
C THR A 153 7.59 33.21 3.54
N ASP A 154 8.45 32.46 2.88
CA ASP A 154 9.74 31.94 3.38
C ASP A 154 10.93 32.76 2.86
N ASP A 155 10.66 33.78 2.02
CA ASP A 155 11.65 34.64 1.36
C ASP A 155 11.26 36.11 1.48
N LEU A 156 12.01 36.84 2.29
CA LEU A 156 11.79 38.29 2.47
C LEU A 156 12.09 39.12 1.21
N SER A 157 12.80 38.59 0.23
CA SER A 157 12.96 39.26 -1.05
C SER A 157 11.65 39.23 -1.88
N ASN A 158 10.76 38.28 -1.57
CA ASN A 158 9.43 38.17 -2.13
C ASN A 158 8.36 38.13 -1.01
N PRO A 159 8.08 39.26 -0.33
CA PRO A 159 7.23 39.27 0.84
C PRO A 159 5.77 38.88 0.59
N ARG A 160 5.35 38.90 -0.66
CA ARG A 160 4.00 38.48 -1.09
C ARG A 160 4.01 37.20 -1.91
N ARG A 161 4.92 36.29 -1.60
CA ARG A 161 5.09 35.03 -2.32
C ARG A 161 3.80 34.23 -2.40
N TRP A 162 3.00 34.26 -1.34
CA TRP A 162 1.67 33.68 -1.32
C TRP A 162 0.74 34.59 -0.49
N VAL A 163 -0.44 34.88 -1.04
CA VAL A 163 -1.40 35.85 -0.47
C VAL A 163 -2.68 35.10 -0.13
N PHE A 164 -3.17 35.26 1.09
CA PHE A 164 -4.45 34.72 1.51
C PHE A 164 -5.60 35.37 0.73
N GLY A 165 -6.54 34.53 0.31
CA GLY A 165 -7.81 34.89 -0.26
C GLY A 165 -8.90 35.02 0.83
N ASN A 166 -10.03 34.39 0.60
CA ASN A 166 -11.15 34.43 1.56
C ASN A 166 -10.88 33.46 2.73
N VAL A 167 -10.15 33.92 3.73
CA VAL A 167 -9.79 33.15 4.92
C VAL A 167 -10.13 33.94 6.18
N LYS A 168 -10.95 33.38 7.06
CA LYS A 168 -11.25 33.93 8.38
C LYS A 168 -10.82 32.95 9.47
N VAL A 169 -9.99 33.42 10.39
CA VAL A 169 -9.61 32.67 11.58
C VAL A 169 -10.61 32.98 12.69
N PRO A 170 -11.42 32.02 13.13
CA PRO A 170 -12.39 32.27 14.19
C PRO A 170 -11.75 32.73 15.51
N ALA A 171 -12.52 33.39 16.39
CA ALA A 171 -12.06 33.77 17.70
C ALA A 171 -11.52 32.59 18.51
N LYS A 172 -10.39 32.78 19.22
CA LYS A 172 -9.77 31.75 20.07
C LYS A 172 -9.56 30.39 19.37
N SER A 173 -9.28 30.43 18.06
CA SER A 173 -9.20 29.24 17.22
C SER A 173 -7.88 29.13 16.48
N TYR A 174 -7.60 27.93 16.03
CA TYR A 174 -6.44 27.58 15.24
C TYR A 174 -6.81 27.35 13.78
N MET A 175 -5.90 27.66 12.87
CA MET A 175 -6.04 27.44 11.43
C MET A 175 -4.76 26.88 10.86
N ILE A 176 -4.88 25.85 10.05
CA ILE A 176 -3.77 25.25 9.32
C ILE A 176 -3.69 25.83 7.90
N VAL A 177 -2.46 26.07 7.45
CA VAL A 177 -2.11 26.29 6.05
C VAL A 177 -1.13 25.20 5.63
N PHE A 178 -1.46 24.47 4.58
CA PHE A 178 -0.56 23.44 4.04
C PHE A 178 0.53 24.05 3.19
N LEU A 179 1.76 23.69 3.45
CA LEU A 179 2.96 24.08 2.70
C LEU A 179 3.20 23.09 1.57
N SER A 180 2.27 23.01 0.63
CA SER A 180 2.20 21.91 -0.37
C SER A 180 2.71 22.28 -1.76
N GLY A 181 2.78 23.59 -2.06
CA GLY A 181 3.04 24.09 -3.41
C GLY A 181 1.81 24.17 -4.32
N LYS A 182 0.60 23.79 -3.85
CA LYS A 182 -0.63 23.70 -4.67
C LYS A 182 -1.27 25.05 -4.98
N ASN A 183 -0.98 26.10 -4.21
CA ASN A 183 -1.50 27.46 -4.39
C ASN A 183 -3.05 27.60 -4.33
N TYR A 184 -3.66 27.17 -3.22
CA TYR A 184 -5.07 27.39 -2.93
C TYR A 184 -5.20 28.44 -1.80
N PRO A 185 -5.51 29.71 -2.14
CA PRO A 185 -5.48 30.80 -1.14
C PRO A 185 -6.71 30.87 -0.24
N ASP A 186 -7.78 30.20 -0.59
CA ASP A 186 -9.07 30.29 0.09
C ASP A 186 -9.30 29.15 1.05
N TYR A 187 -10.03 29.42 2.14
CA TYR A 187 -10.64 28.36 2.95
C TYR A 187 -12.07 28.13 2.45
N ILE A 188 -12.31 26.98 1.85
CA ILE A 188 -13.63 26.63 1.31
C ILE A 188 -14.39 25.84 2.36
N LEU A 189 -15.44 26.44 2.93
CA LEU A 189 -16.36 25.74 3.81
C LEU A 189 -17.15 24.68 3.02
N PRO A 190 -17.42 23.50 3.59
CA PRO A 190 -18.34 22.56 3.00
C PRO A 190 -19.72 23.19 2.85
N SER A 191 -20.42 22.87 1.77
CA SER A 191 -21.76 23.44 1.44
C SER A 191 -22.81 23.25 2.54
N ASP A 192 -22.61 22.29 3.45
CA ASP A 192 -23.56 21.90 4.49
C ASP A 192 -23.19 22.38 5.90
N SER A 193 -22.15 23.20 6.06
CA SER A 193 -21.65 23.62 7.37
C SER A 193 -22.57 24.60 8.12
N LEU A 194 -23.52 25.20 7.44
CA LEU A 194 -24.39 26.25 7.97
C LEU A 194 -25.50 25.79 8.94
N ASN A 195 -25.74 24.50 9.10
CA ASN A 195 -26.87 23.99 9.90
C ASN A 195 -26.47 23.10 11.10
N MET A 196 -25.23 23.21 11.58
CA MET A 196 -24.76 22.40 12.71
C MET A 196 -24.91 23.07 14.08
N MET A 197 -25.59 24.18 14.18
CA MET A 197 -25.88 24.83 15.47
C MET A 197 -26.93 24.01 16.23
N ASN A 198 -26.51 23.40 17.35
CA ASN A 198 -27.43 22.91 18.34
C ASN A 198 -27.29 23.76 19.59
N SER A 199 -28.37 24.46 19.96
CA SER A 199 -28.42 25.44 21.03
C SER A 199 -28.39 24.85 22.45
N ASP A 200 -28.27 23.53 22.60
CA ASP A 200 -28.47 22.82 23.87
C ASP A 200 -27.18 22.50 24.65
N CYS A 201 -26.13 23.26 24.40
CA CYS A 201 -24.91 23.15 25.21
C CYS A 201 -24.99 24.03 26.50
N SER A 202 -26.13 24.04 27.18
CA SER A 202 -26.24 24.60 28.52
C SER A 202 -25.39 23.78 29.50
N SER A 203 -24.69 24.47 30.35
CA SER A 203 -23.72 24.00 31.34
C SER A 203 -24.36 23.12 32.44
N GLU A 204 -24.86 21.97 32.09
CA GLU A 204 -25.18 20.96 33.09
C GLU A 204 -23.93 20.16 33.48
N SER A 205 -23.51 20.43 34.70
CA SER A 205 -22.55 19.58 35.42
C SER A 205 -23.19 18.21 35.64
N ALA A 206 -22.97 17.31 34.75
CA ALA A 206 -23.37 15.93 34.94
C ALA A 206 -22.38 15.24 35.89
N SER A 207 -22.67 15.31 37.19
CA SER A 207 -22.25 14.29 38.14
C SER A 207 -23.16 13.07 37.92
N GLY A 208 -22.98 12.35 36.84
CA GLY A 208 -23.70 11.14 36.51
C GLY A 208 -22.71 10.01 36.40
N SER A 209 -22.72 9.11 37.36
CA SER A 209 -22.27 7.75 37.20
C SER A 209 -22.81 7.23 35.88
N LEU A 210 -21.94 6.95 34.90
CA LEU A 210 -22.32 6.19 33.71
C LEU A 210 -22.63 4.77 34.20
N GLY A 211 -23.89 4.53 34.51
CA GLY A 211 -24.37 3.20 34.83
C GLY A 211 -23.89 2.19 33.81
N GLY A 212 -23.37 1.08 34.33
CA GLY A 212 -22.89 -0.01 33.52
C GLY A 212 -23.89 -0.34 32.40
N PHE A 213 -23.40 -0.45 31.18
CA PHE A 213 -24.20 -1.05 30.14
C PHE A 213 -24.40 -2.53 30.47
N ASN A 214 -25.53 -2.84 31.07
CA ASN A 214 -26.09 -4.17 31.01
C ASN A 214 -26.47 -4.43 29.55
N PHE A 215 -25.86 -5.40 28.92
CA PHE A 215 -26.38 -5.95 27.69
C PHE A 215 -27.77 -6.52 28.01
N PRO A 216 -28.88 -6.03 27.41
CA PRO A 216 -30.17 -6.71 27.56
C PRO A 216 -30.06 -8.03 26.83
N GLY A 217 -30.12 -9.07 27.59
CA GLY A 217 -30.81 -10.31 27.30
C GLY A 217 -30.49 -11.03 26.00
N MET A 218 -29.69 -12.05 26.11
CA MET A 218 -30.10 -13.34 25.61
C MET A 218 -30.77 -14.07 26.79
N GLY A 219 -31.97 -13.65 27.07
CA GLY A 219 -32.93 -14.32 27.96
C GLY A 219 -34.23 -14.47 27.19
N GLY A 220 -34.23 -15.32 26.17
CA GLY A 220 -35.41 -15.82 25.52
C GLY A 220 -35.90 -17.04 26.30
N ASP A 221 -36.98 -16.84 26.97
CA ASP A 221 -37.80 -17.86 27.66
C ASP A 221 -38.20 -18.98 26.68
N TRP A 222 -37.59 -20.14 26.82
CA TRP A 222 -38.12 -21.41 26.31
C TRP A 222 -38.38 -22.30 27.51
N GLY A 223 -39.57 -22.14 28.07
CA GLY A 223 -40.12 -23.13 28.97
C GLY A 223 -40.48 -24.40 28.23
N GLY A 224 -39.94 -25.50 28.68
CA GLY A 224 -40.34 -26.83 28.21
C GLY A 224 -39.36 -27.91 28.65
N GLY A 225 -39.62 -28.53 29.82
CA GLY A 225 -38.77 -29.46 30.53
C GLY A 225 -38.30 -30.69 29.75
N MET A 226 -37.19 -31.20 30.19
CA MET A 226 -36.96 -32.62 30.61
C MET A 226 -35.61 -32.72 31.27
N GLY A 227 -35.59 -33.33 32.44
CA GLY A 227 -34.43 -33.48 33.27
C GLY A 227 -33.42 -34.50 32.78
N GLY A 228 -32.20 -34.32 33.21
CA GLY A 228 -31.12 -35.29 33.06
C GLY A 228 -29.80 -34.62 33.42
N GLY A 229 -29.33 -34.82 34.63
CA GLY A 229 -28.10 -34.25 35.13
C GLY A 229 -26.86 -34.82 34.49
N MET A 230 -25.86 -33.98 34.31
CA MET A 230 -24.42 -34.34 34.38
C MET A 230 -23.58 -33.07 34.56
N GLY A 231 -22.75 -33.12 35.54
CA GLY A 231 -21.42 -32.57 35.66
C GLY A 231 -21.21 -31.08 35.42
N GLY A 232 -21.08 -30.32 36.51
CA GLY A 232 -20.72 -28.90 36.46
C GLY A 232 -19.32 -28.66 35.90
N TYR A 233 -19.26 -27.81 34.88
CA TYR A 233 -18.08 -27.01 34.56
C TYR A 233 -18.16 -25.68 35.31
N PRO A 234 -17.09 -25.21 35.93
CA PRO A 234 -17.09 -23.90 36.56
C PRO A 234 -17.25 -22.84 35.47
N GLY A 235 -18.39 -22.18 35.48
CA GLY A 235 -18.62 -21.02 34.64
C GLY A 235 -17.63 -19.93 34.99
N GLY A 236 -16.73 -19.59 34.04
CA GLY A 236 -15.97 -18.38 34.08
C GLY A 236 -16.92 -17.19 34.04
N GLY A 237 -17.15 -16.59 35.20
CA GLY A 237 -17.88 -15.34 35.29
C GLY A 237 -17.13 -14.28 34.52
N SER A 238 -17.71 -13.78 33.46
CA SER A 238 -17.27 -12.53 32.85
C SER A 238 -17.51 -11.41 33.86
N SER A 239 -16.50 -11.14 34.68
CA SER A 239 -16.45 -9.90 35.45
C SER A 239 -16.36 -8.75 34.50
N GLY A 240 -17.48 -8.14 34.19
CA GLY A 240 -17.51 -6.85 33.51
C GLY A 240 -16.67 -5.87 34.31
N SER A 241 -15.55 -5.42 33.74
CA SER A 241 -14.74 -4.39 34.36
C SER A 241 -15.58 -3.12 34.44
N ASN A 242 -15.83 -2.69 35.67
CA ASN A 242 -16.48 -1.42 35.97
C ASN A 242 -15.59 -0.28 35.52
N VAL A 243 -16.05 0.47 34.57
CA VAL A 243 -15.43 1.75 34.14
C VAL A 243 -15.95 2.83 35.10
N ASP A 244 -15.42 2.82 36.33
CA ASP A 244 -15.94 3.65 37.40
C ASP A 244 -15.09 4.90 37.63
N ASN A 245 -14.86 5.74 36.71
CA ASN A 245 -14.35 7.08 37.02
C ASN A 245 -14.12 7.93 35.78
N LEU A 246 -15.19 8.30 35.12
CA LEU A 246 -15.19 9.43 34.20
C LEU A 246 -15.32 10.73 35.00
N GLN A 247 -14.27 11.50 35.13
CA GLN A 247 -14.35 12.87 35.55
C GLN A 247 -14.36 13.77 34.33
N GLY A 248 -15.54 14.31 33.94
CA GLY A 248 -15.67 15.23 32.82
C GLY A 248 -16.99 15.11 32.08
N LYS A 249 -17.26 16.02 31.17
CA LYS A 249 -18.48 16.03 30.34
C LYS A 249 -18.45 14.86 29.36
N SER A 250 -19.44 14.02 29.41
CA SER A 250 -19.64 12.87 28.50
C SER A 250 -20.51 13.19 27.28
N THR A 251 -20.93 14.43 27.12
CA THR A 251 -21.84 14.89 26.07
C THR A 251 -21.12 15.70 25.03
N LEU A 252 -21.29 15.35 23.76
CA LEU A 252 -20.73 16.09 22.64
C LEU A 252 -21.60 17.32 22.34
N CYS A 253 -21.03 18.50 22.41
CA CYS A 253 -21.64 19.75 22.02
C CYS A 253 -20.94 20.38 20.81
N PHE A 254 -21.70 20.84 19.84
CA PHE A 254 -21.18 21.56 18.69
C PHE A 254 -21.27 23.06 18.94
N ASN A 255 -20.18 23.78 18.71
CA ASN A 255 -20.17 25.21 18.68
C ASN A 255 -20.34 25.74 17.24
N GLU A 256 -20.46 27.03 17.09
CA GLU A 256 -20.62 27.74 15.82
C GLU A 256 -19.50 27.46 14.78
N ASN A 257 -18.37 26.93 15.23
CA ASN A 257 -17.23 26.53 14.39
C ASN A 257 -17.23 25.03 14.05
N GLY A 258 -18.30 24.29 14.40
CA GLY A 258 -18.39 22.85 14.18
C GLY A 258 -17.42 22.02 15.01
N ALA A 259 -16.75 22.63 15.99
CA ALA A 259 -15.79 21.98 16.88
C ALA A 259 -16.42 21.66 18.23
N ILE A 260 -16.15 20.47 18.74
CA ILE A 260 -16.56 20.06 20.08
C ILE A 260 -15.30 19.96 20.92
N GLN A 261 -15.29 20.61 22.05
CA GLN A 261 -14.20 20.48 23.00
C GLN A 261 -14.69 19.76 24.26
N ILE A 262 -14.13 18.60 24.56
CA ILE A 262 -14.40 17.86 25.78
C ILE A 262 -13.09 17.70 26.53
N GLY A 263 -13.05 18.19 27.77
CA GLY A 263 -12.03 17.79 28.72
C GLY A 263 -12.54 16.57 29.51
N ALA A 264 -11.91 15.45 29.38
CA ALA A 264 -12.24 14.28 30.20
C ALA A 264 -10.95 13.58 30.66
N VAL A 265 -10.86 13.33 31.96
CA VAL A 265 -9.83 12.46 32.53
C VAL A 265 -10.46 11.09 32.75
N MET A 266 -9.84 10.09 32.14
CA MET A 266 -10.32 8.73 32.19
C MET A 266 -9.28 7.86 32.87
N LYS A 267 -9.67 7.23 34.00
CA LYS A 267 -8.85 6.20 34.62
C LYS A 267 -9.44 4.84 34.29
N VAL A 268 -8.58 4.00 33.79
CA VAL A 268 -8.92 2.61 33.53
C VAL A 268 -8.53 1.82 34.78
N ALA A 269 -9.48 1.16 35.43
CA ALA A 269 -9.24 0.32 36.59
C ALA A 269 -8.83 -1.10 36.16
N GLN A 270 -8.05 -1.73 37.02
CA GLN A 270 -7.57 -3.10 36.92
C GLN A 270 -8.66 -4.16 36.72
N GLY A 271 -8.38 -5.14 35.91
CA GLY A 271 -9.03 -6.44 35.90
C GLY A 271 -9.97 -6.71 34.76
N GLY A 272 -9.41 -7.11 33.61
CA GLY A 272 -10.10 -7.58 32.41
C GLY A 272 -9.37 -7.20 31.14
N ASP A 273 -9.56 -7.96 30.08
CA ASP A 273 -8.86 -7.80 28.80
C ASP A 273 -9.15 -6.49 28.06
N TYR A 274 -10.08 -5.67 28.54
CA TYR A 274 -10.47 -4.42 27.91
C TYR A 274 -10.87 -3.35 28.93
N SER A 275 -10.31 -2.20 28.72
CA SER A 275 -10.78 -0.98 29.36
C SER A 275 -11.36 -0.05 28.30
N ARG A 276 -12.56 0.39 28.48
CA ARG A 276 -13.30 1.20 27.50
C ARG A 276 -13.70 2.54 28.06
N VAL A 277 -13.62 3.51 27.17
CA VAL A 277 -14.25 4.78 27.39
C VAL A 277 -15.26 5.04 26.30
N VAL A 278 -16.45 5.37 26.70
CA VAL A 278 -17.56 5.58 25.78
C VAL A 278 -17.97 7.04 25.85
N VAL A 279 -17.85 7.72 24.73
CA VAL A 279 -18.42 9.06 24.53
C VAL A 279 -19.75 8.89 23.83
N LYS A 280 -20.85 9.13 24.51
CA LYS A 280 -22.21 9.07 23.91
C LYS A 280 -22.46 10.28 23.06
N THR A 281 -23.12 10.10 21.94
CA THR A 281 -23.60 11.18 21.07
C THR A 281 -25.07 11.40 21.35
N ASN A 282 -25.45 12.52 21.86
CA ASN A 282 -26.87 12.80 22.18
C ASN A 282 -27.74 12.98 20.92
N ASN A 283 -27.12 13.28 19.79
CA ASN A 283 -27.81 13.37 18.52
C ASN A 283 -27.01 12.63 17.44
N ALA A 284 -27.47 11.44 17.08
CA ALA A 284 -26.82 10.58 16.06
C ALA A 284 -26.68 11.29 14.71
N SER A 285 -27.59 12.21 14.37
CA SER A 285 -27.55 12.96 13.12
C SER A 285 -26.36 13.94 13.04
N SER A 286 -25.77 14.31 14.17
CA SER A 286 -24.65 15.25 14.22
C SER A 286 -23.39 14.71 13.56
N LEU A 287 -23.10 13.40 13.65
CA LEU A 287 -21.92 12.81 13.02
C LEU A 287 -22.07 12.57 11.52
N SER A 288 -23.28 12.65 10.97
CA SER A 288 -23.51 12.52 9.52
C SER A 288 -22.75 13.58 8.72
N LYS A 289 -22.51 14.73 9.31
CA LYS A 289 -21.84 15.89 8.70
C LYS A 289 -20.37 16.02 9.11
N VAL A 290 -19.87 15.14 9.97
CA VAL A 290 -18.49 15.15 10.46
C VAL A 290 -17.61 14.31 9.55
N ASN A 291 -16.52 14.85 9.05
CA ASN A 291 -15.54 14.13 8.25
C ASN A 291 -14.20 13.93 8.95
N GLN A 292 -13.97 14.61 10.08
CA GLN A 292 -12.74 14.47 10.85
C GLN A 292 -12.99 14.49 12.36
N LEU A 293 -12.30 13.59 13.07
CA LEU A 293 -12.18 13.61 14.52
C LEU A 293 -10.73 13.93 14.89
N VAL A 294 -10.55 14.89 15.79
CA VAL A 294 -9.26 15.22 16.39
C VAL A 294 -9.36 14.93 17.87
N VAL A 295 -8.57 13.98 18.35
CA VAL A 295 -8.56 13.59 19.76
C VAL A 295 -7.20 13.93 20.35
N ARG A 296 -7.17 14.69 21.41
CA ARG A 296 -5.96 14.97 22.17
C ARG A 296 -6.01 14.19 23.46
N GLY A 297 -4.92 13.58 23.80
CA GLY A 297 -4.90 12.77 25.00
C GLY A 297 -3.50 12.43 25.46
N PHE A 298 -3.48 11.83 26.62
CA PHE A 298 -2.30 11.38 27.31
C PHE A 298 -2.51 9.93 27.75
N ILE A 299 -1.51 9.08 27.58
CA ILE A 299 -1.57 7.67 27.95
C ILE A 299 -0.34 7.35 28.77
N THR A 300 -0.55 6.80 29.96
CA THR A 300 0.54 6.59 30.93
C THR A 300 1.42 5.38 30.62
N LYS A 301 1.04 4.52 29.69
CA LYS A 301 1.82 3.34 29.32
C LYS A 301 1.72 3.05 27.82
N ASN A 302 2.56 2.15 27.32
CA ASN A 302 2.61 1.66 25.94
C ASN A 302 1.36 0.88 25.52
N HIS A 303 0.19 1.35 25.84
CA HIS A 303 -1.04 0.70 25.42
C HIS A 303 -1.61 1.33 24.17
N LYS A 304 -2.15 0.49 23.30
CA LYS A 304 -2.86 0.92 22.12
C LYS A 304 -4.25 1.39 22.48
N ILE A 305 -4.68 2.47 21.84
CA ILE A 305 -6.08 2.88 21.87
C ILE A 305 -6.71 2.51 20.54
N ARG A 306 -7.85 1.86 20.63
CA ARG A 306 -8.72 1.62 19.52
C ARG A 306 -9.92 2.55 19.61
N VAL A 307 -10.24 3.19 18.49
CA VAL A 307 -11.44 4.01 18.38
C VAL A 307 -12.49 3.20 17.63
N ASN A 308 -13.62 2.93 18.26
CA ASN A 308 -14.76 2.24 17.67
C ASN A 308 -15.99 3.13 17.69
N PHE A 309 -16.86 2.96 16.71
CA PHE A 309 -18.14 3.63 16.64
C PHE A 309 -19.27 2.64 16.92
N LYS A 310 -20.22 3.04 17.73
CA LYS A 310 -21.46 2.28 17.93
C LYS A 310 -22.52 2.81 16.98
N GLU A 311 -23.01 1.96 16.08
CA GLU A 311 -24.13 2.23 15.19
C GLU A 311 -25.41 1.63 15.77
N GLY A 312 -26.32 2.45 16.24
CA GLY A 312 -27.52 1.98 16.94
C GLY A 312 -27.15 1.07 18.12
N GLU A 313 -27.61 -0.17 18.11
CA GLU A 313 -27.28 -1.18 19.12
C GLU A 313 -26.01 -1.98 18.80
N SER A 314 -25.50 -1.90 17.57
CA SER A 314 -24.34 -2.68 17.10
C SER A 314 -23.04 -1.89 17.27
N LEU A 315 -21.98 -2.57 17.71
CA LEU A 315 -20.62 -2.04 17.64
C LEU A 315 -20.10 -2.25 16.21
N SER A 316 -19.80 -1.19 15.49
CA SER A 316 -19.06 -1.32 14.26
C SER A 316 -17.59 -1.65 14.58
N ASN A 317 -17.05 -2.64 13.90
CA ASN A 317 -15.65 -3.08 14.07
C ASN A 317 -14.65 -2.15 13.38
N TRP A 318 -14.94 -0.86 13.32
CA TRP A 318 -14.00 0.07 12.75
C TRP A 318 -12.90 0.40 13.77
N SER A 319 -11.65 0.22 13.37
CA SER A 319 -10.50 0.62 14.17
C SER A 319 -9.76 1.73 13.43
N GLY A 320 -9.71 2.91 14.00
CA GLY A 320 -8.81 3.97 13.58
C GLY A 320 -7.33 3.60 13.75
N LYS A 321 -6.42 4.51 13.43
CA LYS A 321 -5.00 4.35 13.75
C LYS A 321 -4.85 3.84 15.18
N ASN A 322 -4.02 2.84 15.37
CA ASN A 322 -3.62 2.42 16.71
C ASN A 322 -2.79 3.56 17.31
N LEU A 323 -3.29 4.11 18.37
CA LEU A 323 -2.69 5.24 19.04
C LEU A 323 -1.83 4.68 20.18
N ARG A 324 -0.58 5.12 20.24
CA ARG A 324 0.31 4.71 21.31
C ARG A 324 0.50 5.83 22.31
N GLY A 325 0.51 5.48 23.57
CA GLY A 325 1.01 6.35 24.61
C GLY A 325 2.52 6.44 24.53
N THR A 326 3.04 7.64 24.62
CA THR A 326 4.49 7.92 24.66
C THR A 326 4.97 8.13 26.10
N GLY A 327 4.28 7.56 27.07
CA GLY A 327 4.56 7.77 28.49
C GLY A 327 4.19 9.19 28.92
N ASP A 328 5.17 10.03 29.23
CA ASP A 328 4.93 11.42 29.68
C ASP A 328 4.69 12.39 28.53
N LEU A 329 4.75 11.95 27.28
CA LEU A 329 4.47 12.78 26.11
C LEU A 329 3.01 12.65 25.70
N SER A 330 2.38 13.79 25.44
CA SER A 330 1.02 13.84 24.95
C SER A 330 0.95 13.45 23.50
N SER A 331 -0.17 12.86 23.10
CA SER A 331 -0.40 12.44 21.72
C SER A 331 -1.67 13.10 21.17
N VAL A 332 -1.61 13.44 19.89
CA VAL A 332 -2.76 13.95 19.14
C VAL A 332 -3.12 12.94 18.04
N PHE A 333 -4.40 12.63 17.94
CA PHE A 333 -4.90 11.59 17.09
C PHE A 333 -5.89 12.15 16.08
N TYR A 334 -5.67 11.85 14.81
CA TYR A 334 -6.56 12.24 13.74
C TYR A 334 -7.26 11.02 13.16
N VAL A 335 -8.57 11.09 13.08
CA VAL A 335 -9.38 10.08 12.41
C VAL A 335 -10.13 10.77 11.28
N ARG A 336 -9.79 10.45 10.04
CA ARG A 336 -10.61 10.83 8.88
C ARG A 336 -11.72 9.80 8.71
N LEU A 337 -12.95 10.25 8.82
CA LEU A 337 -14.11 9.38 8.68
C LEU A 337 -14.39 9.02 7.22
N ASP A 338 -13.98 9.87 6.30
CA ASP A 338 -14.19 9.65 4.86
C ASP A 338 -13.30 8.54 4.30
N ASP A 339 -12.05 8.45 4.76
CA ASP A 339 -11.07 7.49 4.24
C ASP A 339 -11.11 6.16 5.00
N ASN A 340 -11.28 6.23 6.32
CA ASN A 340 -11.09 5.09 7.20
C ASN A 340 -12.42 4.45 7.65
N ALA A 341 -13.54 5.08 7.40
CA ALA A 341 -14.86 4.65 7.82
C ALA A 341 -15.92 4.83 6.72
N LYS A 342 -15.57 4.51 5.47
CA LYS A 342 -16.45 4.64 4.31
C LYS A 342 -17.79 3.91 4.50
N ASP A 343 -17.75 2.76 5.18
CA ASP A 343 -18.93 1.93 5.41
C ASP A 343 -19.70 2.32 6.70
N LEU A 344 -19.21 3.29 7.45
CA LEU A 344 -19.84 3.75 8.67
C LEU A 344 -21.11 4.54 8.36
N LYS A 345 -22.24 4.09 8.85
CA LYS A 345 -23.52 4.85 8.80
C LYS A 345 -23.49 5.98 9.83
N ARG A 346 -22.80 7.08 9.49
CA ARG A 346 -22.54 8.22 10.38
C ARG A 346 -23.80 8.84 10.98
N ASN A 347 -24.92 8.75 10.30
CA ASN A 347 -26.23 9.21 10.79
C ASN A 347 -26.83 8.33 11.88
N ASN A 348 -26.25 7.17 12.15
CA ASN A 348 -26.71 6.21 13.16
C ASN A 348 -25.69 5.97 14.28
N VAL A 349 -24.63 6.79 14.35
CA VAL A 349 -23.60 6.64 15.39
C VAL A 349 -24.12 7.21 16.71
N THR A 350 -24.30 6.34 17.69
CA THR A 350 -24.80 6.69 19.02
C THR A 350 -23.69 6.85 20.07
N ALA A 351 -22.50 6.32 19.81
CA ALA A 351 -21.36 6.47 20.68
C ALA A 351 -20.03 6.25 19.98
N THR A 352 -18.99 6.92 20.44
CA THR A 352 -17.59 6.67 20.09
C THR A 352 -16.91 6.04 21.27
N THR A 353 -16.26 4.91 21.09
CA THR A 353 -15.59 4.14 22.14
C THR A 353 -14.09 4.19 21.94
N PHE A 354 -13.37 4.59 22.98
CA PHE A 354 -11.92 4.47 23.07
C PHE A 354 -11.63 3.24 23.94
N ALA A 355 -10.97 2.26 23.37
CA ALA A 355 -10.63 1.03 24.07
C ALA A 355 -9.12 0.86 24.13
N THR A 356 -8.61 0.43 25.29
CA THR A 356 -7.23 -0.02 25.43
C THR A 356 -7.20 -1.53 25.48
N GLU A 357 -6.15 -2.11 24.91
CA GLU A 357 -5.77 -3.48 25.17
C GLU A 357 -4.76 -3.46 26.31
N THR A 358 -5.13 -4.00 27.45
CA THR A 358 -4.23 -4.20 28.59
C THR A 358 -3.96 -5.68 28.71
N GLN A 359 -2.70 -6.08 28.68
CA GLN A 359 -2.31 -7.41 29.13
C GLN A 359 -1.89 -7.33 30.59
N GLY A 360 -2.47 -8.18 31.44
CA GLY A 360 -2.07 -8.32 32.83
C GLY A 360 -2.75 -7.36 33.81
N SER A 361 -2.23 -7.33 35.02
CA SER A 361 -2.78 -6.60 36.17
C SER A 361 -2.41 -5.11 36.23
N GLU A 362 -1.90 -4.53 35.14
CA GLU A 362 -1.41 -3.15 35.15
C GLU A 362 -2.51 -2.14 34.85
N SER A 363 -2.58 -1.07 35.60
CA SER A 363 -3.49 0.04 35.38
C SER A 363 -2.90 1.03 34.38
N THR A 364 -3.67 1.40 33.36
CA THR A 364 -3.33 2.44 32.39
C THR A 364 -4.27 3.61 32.57
N THR A 365 -3.75 4.82 32.61
CA THR A 365 -4.56 6.02 32.59
C THR A 365 -4.59 6.58 31.18
N ILE A 366 -5.78 6.74 30.63
CA ILE A 366 -6.02 7.51 29.42
C ILE A 366 -6.63 8.84 29.86
N GLN A 367 -5.98 9.91 29.48
CA GLN A 367 -6.51 11.25 29.67
C GLN A 367 -6.83 11.83 28.29
N ILE A 368 -8.12 12.01 27.99
CA ILE A 368 -8.54 12.78 26.83
C ILE A 368 -8.73 14.20 27.26
N THR A 369 -7.90 15.09 26.77
CA THR A 369 -7.93 16.51 27.08
C THR A 369 -8.78 17.30 26.11
N SER A 370 -8.97 16.79 24.88
CA SER A 370 -9.81 17.41 23.86
C SER A 370 -10.32 16.36 22.89
N TYR A 371 -11.58 16.48 22.50
CA TYR A 371 -12.21 15.72 21.44
C TYR A 371 -12.93 16.70 20.52
N ILE A 372 -12.46 16.82 19.28
CA ILE A 372 -13.00 17.73 18.30
C ILE A 372 -13.58 16.92 17.14
N ALA A 373 -14.88 17.01 16.94
CA ALA A 373 -15.54 16.46 15.76
C ALA A 373 -15.89 17.65 14.86
N ARG A 374 -15.43 17.63 13.62
CA ARG A 374 -15.64 18.74 12.71
C ARG A 374 -15.91 18.31 11.28
N ASN A 375 -16.61 19.15 10.56
CA ASN A 375 -16.65 19.10 9.13
C ASN A 375 -15.49 19.99 8.63
N ARG A 376 -14.42 19.35 8.24
CA ARG A 376 -13.24 20.00 7.71
C ARG A 376 -13.55 20.54 6.32
N GLY A 377 -13.38 21.84 6.12
CA GLY A 377 -13.37 22.46 4.82
C GLY A 377 -12.07 22.16 4.04
N HIS A 378 -11.92 22.77 2.88
CA HIS A 378 -10.64 22.81 2.19
C HIS A 378 -9.76 23.87 2.84
N GLU A 379 -8.71 23.44 3.52
CA GLU A 379 -7.74 24.35 4.10
C GLU A 379 -6.89 25.01 3.02
N PRO A 380 -6.38 26.22 3.28
CA PRO A 380 -5.49 26.90 2.34
C PRO A 380 -4.19 26.13 2.11
N HIS A 381 -3.65 26.24 0.90
CA HIS A 381 -2.38 25.64 0.50
C HIS A 381 -1.47 26.74 -0.05
N ALA A 382 -0.34 26.94 0.59
CA ALA A 382 0.69 27.84 0.09
C ALA A 382 1.27 27.38 -1.25
N SER A 383 1.76 28.31 -2.04
CA SER A 383 2.41 28.06 -3.34
C SER A 383 3.83 27.48 -3.23
N PHE A 384 4.34 27.26 -2.02
CA PHE A 384 5.69 26.81 -1.74
C PHE A 384 5.72 25.73 -0.67
N LYS A 385 6.87 25.12 -0.50
CA LYS A 385 7.20 24.15 0.56
C LYS A 385 8.35 24.69 1.38
N VAL A 386 8.49 24.23 2.61
CA VAL A 386 9.64 24.50 3.47
C VAL A 386 10.50 23.27 3.64
N ASP A 387 11.79 23.48 3.91
CA ASP A 387 12.73 22.37 4.13
C ASP A 387 12.64 21.90 5.59
N LYS A 388 12.72 20.57 5.79
CA LYS A 388 12.80 19.96 7.13
C LYS A 388 14.11 20.29 7.85
N ASP A 389 15.17 20.55 7.10
CA ASP A 389 16.50 20.81 7.66
C ASP A 389 16.67 22.24 8.20
N GLY A 390 15.63 23.05 8.08
CA GLY A 390 15.52 24.38 8.69
C GLY A 390 15.02 25.44 7.72
N GLY A 391 14.52 26.53 8.29
CA GLY A 391 13.95 27.62 7.50
C GLY A 391 13.39 28.75 8.34
N ALA A 392 12.67 29.61 7.66
CA ALA A 392 11.92 30.68 8.30
C ALA A 392 10.60 30.91 7.57
N LEU A 393 9.59 31.31 8.30
CA LEU A 393 8.33 31.78 7.76
C LEU A 393 8.02 33.17 8.30
N TYR A 394 7.41 33.99 7.48
CA TYR A 394 7.06 35.38 7.78
C TYR A 394 5.60 35.59 7.44
N PHE A 395 4.87 36.15 8.39
CA PHE A 395 3.47 36.54 8.26
C PHE A 395 3.36 38.06 8.11
N ILE A 396 2.74 38.53 7.05
CA ILE A 396 2.74 39.90 6.60
C ILE A 396 1.28 40.38 6.40
N ASN A 397 0.92 41.53 6.91
CA ASN A 397 -0.42 42.05 6.73
C ASN A 397 -0.66 42.64 5.31
N ALA A 398 -1.89 43.06 5.04
CA ALA A 398 -2.27 43.59 3.72
C ALA A 398 -1.48 44.87 3.34
N GLU A 399 -1.08 45.65 4.34
CA GLU A 399 -0.31 46.89 4.20
C GLU A 399 1.20 46.65 4.00
N GLY A 400 1.66 45.38 4.10
CA GLY A 400 3.07 45.01 3.90
C GLY A 400 3.90 45.05 5.19
N ALA A 401 3.31 45.19 6.37
CA ALA A 401 4.03 45.10 7.63
C ALA A 401 4.11 43.64 8.14
N MET A 402 5.27 43.27 8.65
CA MET A 402 5.50 41.94 9.23
C MET A 402 4.84 41.86 10.62
N LEU A 403 3.89 40.92 10.72
CA LEU A 403 3.14 40.68 11.96
C LEU A 403 3.84 39.69 12.90
N ASP A 404 4.34 38.61 12.32
CA ASP A 404 5.02 37.54 13.05
C ASP A 404 6.05 36.84 12.17
N SER A 405 7.00 36.17 12.82
CA SER A 405 7.99 35.38 12.13
C SER A 405 8.44 34.22 13.01
N VAL A 406 8.72 33.06 12.37
CA VAL A 406 9.29 31.90 13.03
C VAL A 406 10.52 31.41 12.24
N ARG A 407 11.57 31.10 12.98
CA ARG A 407 12.76 30.40 12.46
C ARG A 407 12.85 29.07 13.16
N PHE A 408 13.15 28.04 12.41
CA PHE A 408 13.30 26.68 12.91
C PHE A 408 14.56 26.05 12.34
N SER A 409 15.21 25.21 13.15
CA SER A 409 16.30 24.32 12.73
C SER A 409 15.72 23.03 12.17
N ALA A 410 16.54 21.99 11.98
CA ALA A 410 16.08 20.67 11.56
C ALA A 410 14.97 20.16 12.49
N VAL A 411 13.84 19.79 11.89
CA VAL A 411 12.68 19.25 12.60
C VAL A 411 12.56 17.76 12.25
N PRO A 412 12.69 16.86 13.25
CA PRO A 412 12.49 15.43 13.07
C PRO A 412 11.12 15.11 12.49
N THR A 413 11.00 13.98 11.79
CA THR A 413 9.71 13.55 11.19
C THR A 413 8.62 13.28 12.23
N THR A 414 9.01 13.03 13.48
CA THR A 414 8.11 12.77 14.61
C THR A 414 7.77 14.02 15.43
N ALA A 415 8.32 15.17 15.06
CA ALA A 415 8.20 16.43 15.80
C ALA A 415 7.61 17.55 14.95
N SER A 416 7.25 18.62 15.63
CA SER A 416 6.99 19.94 15.07
C SER A 416 7.82 20.99 15.80
N TRP A 417 7.97 22.15 15.21
CA TRP A 417 8.54 23.32 15.85
C TRP A 417 7.38 24.15 16.40
N SER A 418 7.17 24.10 17.71
CA SER A 418 5.97 24.57 18.37
C SER A 418 6.26 25.68 19.36
N ARG A 419 5.29 26.55 19.58
CA ARG A 419 5.34 27.65 20.53
C ARG A 419 4.58 27.29 21.80
N ASP A 420 5.23 27.29 22.95
CA ASP A 420 4.59 27.06 24.24
C ASP A 420 3.75 28.23 24.74
N GLY A 421 3.02 28.02 25.83
CA GLY A 421 2.19 29.04 26.43
C GLY A 421 2.95 30.29 26.96
N ALA A 422 4.28 30.19 27.11
CA ALA A 422 5.17 31.29 27.48
C ALA A 422 5.77 32.00 26.24
N GLY A 423 5.47 31.53 25.04
CA GLY A 423 5.99 32.08 23.78
C GLY A 423 7.36 31.54 23.37
N LYS A 424 7.89 30.56 24.06
CA LYS A 424 9.16 29.91 23.70
C LYS A 424 8.91 28.91 22.56
N TRP A 425 9.82 28.92 21.57
CA TRP A 425 9.80 27.97 20.46
C TRP A 425 10.76 26.81 20.67
N GLY A 426 10.37 25.63 20.20
CA GLY A 426 11.21 24.43 20.23
C GLY A 426 10.53 23.21 19.62
N LEU A 427 11.26 22.09 19.60
CA LEU A 427 10.76 20.79 19.19
C LEU A 427 9.71 20.29 20.19
N ALA A 428 8.58 19.87 19.70
CA ALA A 428 7.51 19.25 20.48
C ALA A 428 6.81 18.16 19.70
N THR A 429 5.98 17.36 20.37
CA THR A 429 5.05 16.48 19.69
C THR A 429 4.03 17.31 18.90
N PRO A 430 3.79 17.00 17.59
CA PRO A 430 2.85 17.75 16.79
C PRO A 430 1.47 17.83 17.45
N SER A 431 0.93 19.06 17.55
CA SER A 431 -0.32 19.33 18.25
C SER A 431 -1.29 20.20 17.45
N PRO A 432 -1.50 19.97 16.14
CA PRO A 432 -2.30 20.84 15.30
C PRO A 432 -3.72 21.04 15.85
N TYR A 433 -4.27 22.21 15.58
CA TYR A 433 -5.56 22.75 16.07
C TYR A 433 -5.64 22.94 17.59
N GLY A 434 -4.51 23.26 18.21
CA GLY A 434 -4.55 23.59 19.63
C GLY A 434 -3.18 23.82 20.25
N ASN A 435 -3.19 24.09 21.57
CA ASN A 435 -1.97 24.41 22.30
C ASN A 435 -0.93 23.31 22.20
N THR A 436 0.32 23.71 22.16
CA THR A 436 1.46 22.81 22.35
C THR A 436 1.29 22.01 23.63
N ILE A 437 1.48 20.69 23.54
CA ILE A 437 1.33 19.75 24.63
C ILE A 437 2.71 19.38 25.16
N GLY A 438 2.92 19.60 26.45
CA GLY A 438 4.19 19.32 27.13
C GLY A 438 5.22 20.43 26.97
N GLU A 439 6.49 20.05 27.15
CA GLU A 439 7.62 20.97 27.04
C GLU A 439 8.07 21.13 25.58
N VAL A 440 8.62 22.28 25.24
CA VAL A 440 9.33 22.52 24.00
C VAL A 440 10.84 22.41 24.22
N PHE A 441 11.52 21.70 23.36
CA PHE A 441 12.94 21.39 23.45
C PHE A 441 13.74 22.17 22.42
N ALA A 442 14.90 22.71 22.84
CA ALA A 442 15.76 23.46 21.93
C ALA A 442 16.43 22.58 20.86
N GLU A 443 16.68 21.32 21.19
CA GLU A 443 17.42 20.39 20.34
C GLU A 443 16.97 18.95 20.55
N GLN A 444 17.29 18.10 19.59
CA GLN A 444 17.08 16.66 19.66
C GLN A 444 18.34 15.95 20.16
N VAL A 445 18.16 14.89 20.93
CA VAL A 445 19.26 13.98 21.29
C VAL A 445 19.86 13.36 20.04
N GLN A 446 21.16 13.54 19.83
CA GLN A 446 21.90 12.92 18.74
C GLN A 446 22.50 11.59 19.17
N VAL A 447 22.38 10.57 18.33
CA VAL A 447 22.94 9.24 18.56
C VAL A 447 23.93 8.89 17.46
N ALA A 448 25.16 8.58 17.87
CA ALA A 448 26.15 8.03 16.96
C ALA A 448 25.95 6.50 16.83
N GLU A 449 25.39 6.07 15.71
CA GLU A 449 25.07 4.65 15.47
C GLU A 449 26.26 3.76 15.10
N VAL A 450 27.47 4.33 15.01
CA VAL A 450 28.69 3.61 14.56
C VAL A 450 29.07 2.41 15.44
N ASN A 451 28.62 2.37 16.68
CA ASN A 451 28.91 1.30 17.63
C ASN A 451 27.73 0.32 17.80
N ILE A 452 26.69 0.46 16.98
CA ILE A 452 25.52 -0.42 16.99
C ILE A 452 25.58 -1.26 15.70
N PRO A 453 25.86 -2.57 15.80
CA PRO A 453 25.91 -3.42 14.61
C PRO A 453 24.66 -3.27 13.75
N PRO A 454 24.76 -3.30 12.40
CA PRO A 454 23.60 -3.21 11.52
C PRO A 454 22.66 -4.39 11.72
N SER A 455 21.40 -4.24 11.29
CA SER A 455 20.50 -5.39 11.13
C SER A 455 21.11 -6.42 10.17
N GLY A 456 20.71 -7.68 10.32
CA GLY A 456 21.16 -8.72 9.39
C GLY A 456 21.23 -10.12 9.99
N PHE A 457 21.95 -10.99 9.27
CA PHE A 457 22.16 -12.39 9.63
C PHE A 457 23.49 -12.57 10.33
N TYR A 458 23.49 -13.27 11.45
CA TYR A 458 24.63 -13.48 12.32
C TYR A 458 24.77 -14.96 12.67
N THR A 459 26.01 -15.42 12.78
CA THR A 459 26.35 -16.78 13.21
C THR A 459 27.13 -16.81 14.52
N SER A 460 27.48 -15.63 15.06
CA SER A 460 28.17 -15.44 16.33
C SER A 460 27.61 -14.21 17.04
N ALA A 461 27.75 -14.18 18.37
CA ALA A 461 27.33 -13.06 19.19
C ALA A 461 28.01 -11.74 18.77
N VAL A 462 27.26 -10.65 18.83
CA VAL A 462 27.70 -9.29 18.53
C VAL A 462 27.47 -8.37 19.73
N THR A 463 28.27 -7.33 19.83
CA THR A 463 28.19 -6.34 20.91
C THR A 463 27.73 -5.00 20.35
N ALA A 464 26.67 -4.44 20.91
CA ALA A 464 26.16 -3.11 20.63
C ALA A 464 26.48 -2.16 21.77
N THR A 465 26.88 -0.93 21.45
CA THR A 465 27.15 0.12 22.45
C THR A 465 26.19 1.28 22.23
N PHE A 466 25.37 1.57 23.24
CA PHE A 466 24.36 2.62 23.21
C PHE A 466 24.79 3.84 24.07
N PRO A 467 24.36 5.05 23.73
CA PRO A 467 24.48 6.21 24.58
C PRO A 467 23.80 6.00 25.95
N ALA A 468 24.29 6.66 26.96
CA ALA A 468 23.63 6.68 28.26
C ALA A 468 22.21 7.25 28.14
N GLY A 469 21.27 6.65 28.86
CA GLY A 469 19.86 7.06 28.79
C GLY A 469 19.07 6.48 27.64
N THR A 470 19.69 5.61 26.81
CA THR A 470 18.95 4.89 25.77
C THR A 470 17.99 3.89 26.40
N ARG A 471 16.77 3.88 25.91
CA ARG A 471 15.70 2.94 26.29
C ARG A 471 15.35 2.08 25.10
N CYS A 472 15.22 0.79 25.32
CA CYS A 472 14.92 -0.16 24.27
C CYS A 472 13.74 -1.05 24.64
N GLU A 473 13.00 -1.44 23.61
CA GLU A 473 12.02 -2.52 23.63
C GLU A 473 12.46 -3.64 22.69
N GLN A 474 12.00 -4.85 22.98
CA GLN A 474 12.28 -6.03 22.16
C GLN A 474 11.04 -6.47 21.36
N GLY A 475 11.27 -7.30 20.35
CA GLY A 475 10.20 -7.96 19.59
C GLY A 475 9.35 -7.02 18.71
N GLY A 476 9.81 -5.79 18.46
CA GLY A 476 9.13 -4.85 17.57
C GLY A 476 8.27 -3.79 18.26
N THR A 477 8.15 -3.84 19.58
CA THR A 477 7.45 -2.80 20.36
C THR A 477 8.25 -1.49 20.33
N GLU A 478 7.55 -0.36 20.24
CA GLU A 478 8.14 0.98 20.22
C GLU A 478 8.62 1.39 21.63
N PRO A 479 9.82 1.99 21.76
CA PRO A 479 10.32 2.45 23.04
C PRO A 479 9.62 3.75 23.50
N THR A 480 9.45 3.87 24.82
CA THR A 480 8.89 5.04 25.48
C THR A 480 9.80 5.50 26.62
N THR A 481 9.41 6.60 27.27
CA THR A 481 10.06 7.08 28.50
C THR A 481 9.98 6.09 29.66
N ASN A 482 9.08 5.10 29.60
CA ASN A 482 8.93 4.05 30.61
C ASN A 482 9.61 2.73 30.23
N SER A 483 10.13 2.63 29.01
CA SER A 483 10.85 1.44 28.58
C SER A 483 12.14 1.27 29.36
N PRO A 484 12.65 0.02 29.50
CA PRO A 484 13.88 -0.23 30.23
C PRO A 484 15.07 0.56 29.69
N VAL A 485 15.84 1.17 30.57
CA VAL A 485 17.13 1.77 30.22
C VAL A 485 18.12 0.64 29.96
N VAL A 486 18.70 0.62 28.78
CA VAL A 486 19.71 -0.38 28.43
C VAL A 486 21.06 0.01 29.01
N GLN A 487 21.89 -0.99 29.34
CA GLN A 487 23.26 -0.76 29.64
C GLN A 487 24.03 -0.22 28.43
N THR A 488 25.09 0.53 28.69
CA THR A 488 25.90 1.11 27.61
C THR A 488 26.38 0.06 26.61
N THR A 489 26.67 -1.17 27.09
CA THR A 489 27.15 -2.27 26.24
C THR A 489 26.28 -3.49 26.41
N VAL A 490 25.75 -4.01 25.29
CA VAL A 490 24.84 -5.17 25.24
C VAL A 490 25.39 -6.22 24.31
N THR A 491 25.50 -7.46 24.78
CA THR A 491 25.86 -8.61 23.95
C THR A 491 24.58 -9.30 23.46
N ILE A 492 24.45 -9.44 22.13
CA ILE A 492 23.32 -10.07 21.46
C ILE A 492 23.81 -11.40 20.91
N SER A 493 23.24 -12.51 21.38
CA SER A 493 23.64 -13.89 21.04
C SER A 493 22.53 -14.76 20.46
N ALA A 494 21.32 -14.21 20.33
CA ALA A 494 20.16 -14.89 19.77
C ALA A 494 19.35 -13.92 18.88
N THR A 495 18.44 -14.46 18.05
CA THR A 495 17.56 -13.66 17.20
C THR A 495 16.80 -12.64 18.06
N THR A 496 17.04 -11.36 17.78
CA THR A 496 16.56 -10.24 18.58
C THR A 496 16.17 -9.08 17.68
N VAL A 497 15.02 -8.48 17.95
CA VAL A 497 14.60 -7.21 17.38
C VAL A 497 14.70 -6.17 18.49
N LEU A 498 15.47 -5.12 18.25
CA LEU A 498 15.60 -3.98 19.16
C LEU A 498 15.00 -2.74 18.52
N ARG A 499 14.17 -2.04 19.26
CA ARG A 499 13.71 -0.68 18.96
C ARG A 499 14.14 0.20 20.11
N CYS A 500 14.99 1.16 19.82
CA CYS A 500 15.67 1.96 20.86
C CYS A 500 15.52 3.45 20.58
N ARG A 501 15.46 4.25 21.65
CA ARG A 501 15.47 5.71 21.58
C ARG A 501 16.26 6.27 22.76
N ALA A 502 17.10 7.24 22.50
CA ALA A 502 17.84 7.92 23.55
C ALA A 502 17.03 9.10 24.11
N TYR A 503 17.00 9.20 25.41
CA TYR A 503 16.34 10.26 26.17
C TYR A 503 17.39 10.99 27.03
N ALA A 504 17.42 12.31 26.92
CA ALA A 504 18.23 13.17 27.80
C ALA A 504 17.35 14.30 28.31
N GLY A 505 17.48 14.61 29.59
CA GLY A 505 16.69 15.72 30.18
C GLY A 505 16.95 17.04 29.44
N GLY A 506 15.90 17.75 29.07
CA GLY A 506 15.99 19.03 28.38
C GLY A 506 16.17 18.96 26.86
N SER A 507 16.18 17.76 26.28
CA SER A 507 16.23 17.58 24.82
C SER A 507 15.08 16.69 24.33
N TYR A 508 14.64 16.92 23.08
CA TYR A 508 13.66 16.06 22.40
C TYR A 508 14.28 14.66 22.16
N PRO A 509 13.54 13.58 22.32
CA PRO A 509 14.09 12.23 22.14
C PRO A 509 14.74 12.04 20.77
N SER A 510 15.76 11.17 20.70
CA SER A 510 16.43 10.85 19.44
C SER A 510 15.49 10.24 18.40
N GLU A 511 15.92 10.20 17.13
CA GLU A 511 15.32 9.29 16.15
C GLU A 511 15.38 7.84 16.70
N GLU A 512 14.48 7.03 16.20
CA GLU A 512 14.39 5.64 16.61
C GLU A 512 15.45 4.79 15.90
N ILE A 513 16.15 3.99 16.68
CA ILE A 513 17.11 3.01 16.19
C ILE A 513 16.38 1.67 16.14
N ILE A 514 16.18 1.13 14.95
CA ILE A 514 15.55 -0.17 14.74
C ILE A 514 16.62 -1.12 14.22
N ARG A 515 16.79 -2.28 14.91
CA ARG A 515 17.74 -3.31 14.51
C ARG A 515 17.12 -4.69 14.66
N THR A 516 17.26 -5.49 13.62
CA THR A 516 16.83 -6.89 13.60
C THR A 516 18.05 -7.79 13.40
N TYR A 517 18.40 -8.55 14.41
CA TYR A 517 19.49 -9.53 14.38
C TYR A 517 18.89 -10.92 14.23
N VAL A 518 19.14 -11.59 13.13
CA VAL A 518 18.68 -12.97 12.87
C VAL A 518 19.84 -13.93 12.97
N PHE A 519 19.80 -14.83 13.96
CA PHE A 519 20.90 -15.77 14.24
C PHE A 519 20.73 -17.05 13.42
N GLU A 520 20.96 -16.93 12.13
CA GLU A 520 21.03 -18.04 11.18
C GLU A 520 21.88 -17.66 9.97
N LYS A 521 22.22 -18.64 9.15
CA LYS A 521 22.86 -18.40 7.85
C LYS A 521 21.88 -17.69 6.93
N GLN A 522 22.34 -16.64 6.23
CA GLN A 522 21.54 -15.95 5.23
C GLN A 522 21.02 -16.91 4.17
N PRO A 523 19.71 -16.86 3.82
CA PRO A 523 19.16 -17.62 2.70
C PRO A 523 19.79 -17.25 1.36
N SER A 524 19.63 -18.14 0.37
CA SER A 524 20.09 -17.90 -1.01
C SER A 524 19.23 -16.88 -1.77
N LEU A 525 17.97 -16.68 -1.34
CA LEU A 525 17.08 -15.64 -1.84
C LEU A 525 17.33 -14.32 -1.08
N ALA A 526 16.99 -13.21 -1.71
CA ALA A 526 16.92 -11.93 -1.01
C ALA A 526 15.95 -12.03 0.16
N SER A 527 16.27 -11.32 1.24
CA SER A 527 15.46 -11.38 2.47
C SER A 527 14.87 -10.02 2.79
N ILE A 528 13.63 -10.00 3.23
CA ILE A 528 12.90 -8.81 3.69
C ILE A 528 12.58 -8.97 5.18
N PHE A 529 13.12 -8.07 6.00
CA PHE A 529 12.75 -7.97 7.40
C PHE A 529 11.63 -6.95 7.55
N VAL A 530 10.56 -7.35 8.23
CA VAL A 530 9.42 -6.49 8.56
C VAL A 530 9.36 -6.37 10.08
N THR A 531 9.70 -5.20 10.59
CA THR A 531 9.62 -4.89 12.02
C THR A 531 8.38 -4.05 12.27
N THR A 532 7.52 -4.54 13.14
CA THR A 532 6.26 -3.89 13.50
C THR A 532 5.89 -4.23 14.94
N ASP A 533 5.00 -3.43 15.51
CA ASP A 533 4.46 -3.73 16.81
C ASP A 533 3.68 -5.05 16.82
N PRO A 534 4.08 -6.03 17.65
CA PRO A 534 3.47 -7.36 17.65
C PRO A 534 1.99 -7.34 18.03
N LEU A 535 1.56 -6.45 18.94
CA LEU A 535 0.16 -6.38 19.33
C LEU A 535 -0.73 -5.83 18.20
N SER A 536 -0.25 -4.82 17.45
CA SER A 536 -0.97 -4.29 16.28
C SER A 536 -1.15 -5.32 15.19
N MET A 537 -0.18 -6.22 15.06
CA MET A 537 -0.18 -7.22 14.01
C MET A 537 -0.87 -8.52 14.45
N PHE A 538 -0.59 -9.01 15.65
CA PHE A 538 -0.91 -10.39 16.05
C PHE A 538 -1.76 -10.52 17.32
N SER A 539 -2.25 -9.43 17.95
CA SER A 539 -3.22 -9.56 19.02
C SER A 539 -4.44 -10.39 18.56
N PRO A 540 -4.86 -11.42 19.29
CA PRO A 540 -5.96 -12.30 18.89
C PRO A 540 -7.23 -11.54 18.52
N ASP A 541 -7.57 -10.50 19.30
CA ASP A 541 -8.82 -9.76 19.13
C ASP A 541 -8.70 -8.63 18.10
N SER A 542 -7.54 -8.02 17.98
CA SER A 542 -7.36 -6.75 17.28
C SER A 542 -6.24 -6.73 16.27
N GLY A 543 -5.35 -7.70 16.33
CA GLY A 543 -4.21 -7.78 15.41
C GLY A 543 -4.68 -7.79 13.95
N LEU A 544 -4.03 -6.99 13.11
CA LEU A 544 -4.39 -6.88 11.70
C LEU A 544 -4.35 -8.23 10.97
N TYR A 545 -3.42 -9.09 11.36
CA TYR A 545 -3.23 -10.42 10.79
C TYR A 545 -4.30 -11.44 11.23
N MET A 546 -4.92 -11.21 12.38
CA MET A 546 -5.76 -12.18 13.07
C MET A 546 -7.21 -12.14 12.59
N THR A 547 -7.93 -13.21 12.86
CA THR A 547 -9.34 -13.32 12.53
C THR A 547 -10.21 -12.35 13.37
N GLY A 548 -9.91 -12.20 14.67
CA GLY A 548 -10.70 -11.38 15.58
C GLY A 548 -12.08 -11.98 15.87
N ASN A 549 -12.91 -11.23 16.57
CA ASN A 549 -14.18 -11.70 17.12
C ASN A 549 -15.41 -11.48 16.21
N GLY A 550 -15.25 -10.82 15.04
CA GLY A 550 -16.37 -10.45 14.16
C GLY A 550 -16.43 -11.23 12.85
N ALA A 551 -15.62 -12.28 12.71
CA ALA A 551 -15.47 -12.99 11.46
C ALA A 551 -16.59 -13.98 11.19
N ALA A 552 -17.01 -14.10 9.92
CA ALA A 552 -17.83 -15.20 9.46
C ALA A 552 -17.11 -16.55 9.67
N MET A 553 -17.88 -17.60 9.99
CA MET A 553 -17.30 -18.93 10.24
C MET A 553 -16.71 -19.58 8.99
N MET A 554 -17.25 -19.24 7.80
CA MET A 554 -16.79 -19.79 6.52
C MET A 554 -15.85 -18.82 5.79
N ASP A 555 -14.91 -19.38 5.05
CA ASP A 555 -14.07 -18.62 4.15
C ASP A 555 -14.92 -17.83 3.13
N PRO A 556 -14.51 -16.63 2.78
CA PRO A 556 -13.25 -15.97 3.14
C PRO A 556 -13.24 -15.22 4.49
N LYS A 557 -13.97 -15.66 5.49
CA LYS A 557 -14.04 -15.10 6.86
C LYS A 557 -14.28 -13.59 6.89
N LYS A 558 -15.26 -13.12 6.11
CA LYS A 558 -15.60 -11.69 6.05
C LYS A 558 -15.93 -11.17 7.46
N GLY A 559 -15.50 -9.94 7.74
CA GLY A 559 -15.57 -9.35 9.08
C GLY A 559 -14.35 -9.62 9.96
N ALA A 560 -13.42 -10.49 9.54
CA ALA A 560 -12.16 -10.67 10.24
C ALA A 560 -11.29 -9.38 10.19
N ASN A 561 -10.37 -9.23 11.15
CA ASN A 561 -9.50 -8.06 11.23
C ASN A 561 -8.68 -7.82 9.95
N PHE A 562 -8.25 -8.89 9.27
CA PHE A 562 -7.51 -8.80 8.01
C PHE A 562 -8.35 -8.32 6.81
N TRP A 563 -9.68 -8.14 6.97
CA TRP A 563 -10.53 -7.48 5.98
C TRP A 563 -10.58 -5.96 6.14
N SER A 564 -10.10 -5.44 7.26
CA SER A 564 -10.07 -4.00 7.47
C SER A 564 -9.10 -3.31 6.48
N ASN A 565 -9.42 -2.07 6.14
CA ASN A 565 -8.52 -1.23 5.35
C ASN A 565 -7.45 -0.53 6.20
N ARG A 566 -7.26 -1.01 7.43
CA ARG A 566 -6.30 -0.45 8.38
C ARG A 566 -4.87 -0.60 7.87
N GLU A 567 -4.11 0.47 7.99
CA GLU A 567 -2.68 0.51 7.70
C GLU A 567 -1.90 0.58 9.03
N LEU A 568 -0.78 -0.12 9.10
CA LEU A 568 0.10 -0.13 10.28
C LEU A 568 1.49 0.36 9.89
N PRO A 569 2.13 1.20 10.72
CA PRO A 569 3.53 1.54 10.51
C PRO A 569 4.42 0.31 10.65
N VAL A 570 5.31 0.14 9.68
CA VAL A 570 6.33 -0.93 9.66
C VAL A 570 7.66 -0.37 9.23
N TYR A 571 8.73 -0.93 9.78
CA TYR A 571 10.08 -0.73 9.25
C TYR A 571 10.45 -1.93 8.39
N VAL A 572 10.88 -1.68 7.16
CA VAL A 572 11.21 -2.72 6.19
C VAL A 572 12.66 -2.59 5.76
N GLU A 573 13.43 -3.67 5.93
CA GLU A 573 14.81 -3.78 5.45
C GLU A 573 14.92 -4.88 4.42
N MET A 574 15.78 -4.70 3.42
CA MET A 574 16.05 -5.72 2.41
C MET A 574 17.52 -6.09 2.40
N PHE A 575 17.80 -7.38 2.30
CA PHE A 575 19.14 -7.94 2.22
C PHE A 575 19.29 -8.74 0.95
N GLU A 576 20.22 -8.32 0.08
CA GLU A 576 20.56 -9.06 -1.11
C GLU A 576 21.41 -10.31 -0.77
N PRO A 577 21.33 -11.37 -1.55
CA PRO A 577 22.12 -12.58 -1.34
C PRO A 577 23.62 -12.28 -1.22
N GLY A 578 24.26 -12.92 -0.26
CA GLY A 578 25.70 -12.71 0.00
C GLY A 578 26.06 -11.42 0.72
N LYS A 579 25.05 -10.64 1.19
CA LYS A 579 25.24 -9.42 1.97
C LYS A 579 24.51 -9.51 3.31
N PRO A 580 24.93 -10.39 4.23
CA PRO A 580 24.16 -10.71 5.43
C PRO A 580 23.98 -9.55 6.41
N GLN A 581 24.89 -8.56 6.42
CA GLN A 581 24.90 -7.44 7.37
C GLN A 581 24.93 -6.07 6.66
N ALA A 582 24.54 -6.02 5.40
CA ALA A 582 24.48 -4.80 4.61
C ALA A 582 23.09 -4.69 3.97
N PRO A 583 22.13 -4.07 4.66
CA PRO A 583 20.81 -3.86 4.08
C PRO A 583 20.92 -3.00 2.83
N ALA A 584 20.25 -3.42 1.77
CA ALA A 584 20.15 -2.69 0.52
C ALA A 584 19.32 -1.40 0.68
N PHE A 585 18.36 -1.45 1.58
CA PHE A 585 17.62 -0.31 2.11
C PHE A 585 16.98 -0.66 3.47
N GLY A 586 16.67 0.38 4.25
CA GLY A 586 15.83 0.33 5.43
C GLY A 586 14.88 1.53 5.40
N VAL A 587 13.56 1.30 5.38
CA VAL A 587 12.56 2.35 5.23
C VAL A 587 11.35 2.10 6.11
N MET A 588 10.77 3.19 6.62
CA MET A 588 9.45 3.17 7.22
C MET A 588 8.37 3.25 6.13
N GLY A 589 7.26 2.57 6.35
CA GLY A 589 6.09 2.62 5.48
C GLY A 589 4.83 2.13 6.17
N ASP A 590 3.70 2.27 5.49
CA ASP A 590 2.43 1.71 5.92
C ASP A 590 2.24 0.30 5.36
N TYR A 591 1.90 -0.62 6.24
CA TYR A 591 1.58 -2.01 5.92
C TYR A 591 0.07 -2.22 5.86
N LYS A 592 -0.40 -2.88 4.83
CA LYS A 592 -1.80 -3.25 4.63
C LYS A 592 -1.93 -4.66 4.10
N ILE A 593 -2.82 -5.47 4.67
CA ILE A 593 -3.18 -6.76 4.08
C ILE A 593 -3.85 -6.53 2.73
N SER A 594 -3.43 -7.27 1.72
CA SER A 594 -3.91 -7.16 0.34
C SER A 594 -4.52 -8.47 -0.15
N GLY A 595 -5.22 -8.39 -1.29
CA GLY A 595 -5.97 -9.50 -1.87
C GLY A 595 -7.46 -9.44 -1.52
N GLN A 596 -8.22 -10.39 -2.03
CA GLN A 596 -9.63 -10.60 -1.71
C GLN A 596 -9.78 -11.95 -0.99
N TYR A 597 -10.13 -13.01 -1.70
CA TYR A 597 -10.31 -14.34 -1.10
C TYR A 597 -9.03 -14.83 -0.40
N SER A 598 -7.88 -14.56 -0.99
CA SER A 598 -6.56 -14.93 -0.44
C SER A 598 -6.22 -14.31 0.91
N ARG A 599 -6.98 -13.29 1.40
CA ARG A 599 -6.82 -12.78 2.77
C ARG A 599 -7.13 -13.81 3.85
N ALA A 600 -7.99 -14.78 3.54
CA ALA A 600 -8.34 -15.87 4.46
C ALA A 600 -7.24 -16.93 4.61
N LYS A 601 -6.30 -17.00 3.65
CA LYS A 601 -5.16 -17.94 3.75
C LYS A 601 -4.31 -17.62 4.98
N GLU A 602 -3.68 -18.62 5.57
CA GLU A 602 -2.79 -18.43 6.73
C GLU A 602 -1.60 -17.52 6.37
N LYS A 603 -0.88 -17.86 5.32
CA LYS A 603 0.11 -16.99 4.71
C LYS A 603 -0.59 -15.86 3.96
N LYS A 604 -0.36 -14.59 4.33
CA LYS A 604 -1.09 -13.45 3.79
C LYS A 604 -0.23 -12.62 2.84
N SER A 605 -0.90 -12.06 1.83
CA SER A 605 -0.31 -11.01 1.00
C SER A 605 -0.45 -9.65 1.68
N PHE A 606 0.55 -8.80 1.51
CA PHE A 606 0.50 -7.44 2.01
C PHE A 606 1.19 -6.45 1.08
N ALA A 607 0.85 -5.19 1.26
CA ALA A 607 1.48 -4.09 0.56
C ALA A 607 2.17 -3.17 1.57
N VAL A 608 3.31 -2.64 1.16
CA VAL A 608 4.02 -1.58 1.87
C VAL A 608 3.95 -0.32 1.01
N THR A 609 3.49 0.77 1.60
CA THR A 609 3.39 2.09 0.94
C THR A 609 4.26 3.08 1.69
N LEU A 610 5.19 3.72 1.00
CA LEU A 610 6.03 4.76 1.59
C LEU A 610 5.24 6.06 1.75
N ARG A 611 5.45 6.73 2.88
CA ARG A 611 4.79 7.99 3.21
C ARG A 611 5.79 9.07 3.54
N GLU A 612 5.46 10.31 3.18
CA GLU A 612 6.28 11.48 3.49
C GLU A 612 6.41 11.70 5.01
N GLU A 613 5.38 11.31 5.77
CA GLU A 613 5.37 11.36 7.24
C GLU A 613 6.49 10.54 7.91
N TYR A 614 7.06 9.57 7.18
CA TYR A 614 8.22 8.80 7.63
C TYR A 614 9.54 9.26 7.00
N GLY A 615 9.53 10.39 6.30
CA GLY A 615 10.70 10.97 5.63
C GLY A 615 10.89 10.52 4.18
N GLU A 616 10.61 9.27 3.84
CA GLU A 616 10.83 8.72 2.50
C GLU A 616 9.53 8.53 1.72
N LYS A 617 9.27 9.45 0.79
CA LYS A 617 8.09 9.41 -0.09
C LYS A 617 8.18 8.34 -1.18
N ARG A 618 9.38 7.99 -1.58
CA ARG A 618 9.70 7.03 -2.64
C ARG A 618 10.94 6.23 -2.31
N LEU A 619 10.86 4.92 -2.47
CA LEU A 619 12.02 4.05 -2.42
C LEU A 619 12.87 4.25 -3.68
N LYS A 620 14.11 4.70 -3.50
CA LYS A 620 15.10 4.85 -4.58
C LYS A 620 16.01 3.63 -4.61
N TYR A 621 15.53 2.55 -5.19
CA TYR A 621 16.25 1.28 -5.26
C TYR A 621 15.77 0.44 -6.45
N THR A 622 16.66 -0.36 -7.06
CA THR A 622 16.30 -1.32 -8.11
C THR A 622 15.71 -2.59 -7.48
N LEU A 623 14.39 -2.62 -7.29
CA LEU A 623 13.71 -3.78 -6.70
C LEU A 623 13.80 -5.03 -7.57
N PHE A 624 13.84 -4.86 -8.89
CA PHE A 624 13.83 -5.94 -9.88
C PHE A 624 15.13 -5.93 -10.69
N PRO A 625 16.10 -6.81 -10.40
CA PRO A 625 17.39 -6.83 -11.09
C PRO A 625 17.28 -7.02 -12.61
N ASP A 626 16.26 -7.73 -13.09
CA ASP A 626 15.97 -7.92 -14.52
C ASP A 626 15.46 -6.64 -15.20
N HIS A 627 15.12 -5.60 -14.42
CA HIS A 627 14.62 -4.30 -14.87
C HIS A 627 15.37 -3.16 -14.19
N PRO A 628 16.66 -2.99 -14.48
CA PRO A 628 17.54 -2.01 -13.82
C PRO A 628 17.17 -0.55 -14.09
N GLU A 629 16.33 -0.29 -15.08
CA GLU A 629 15.78 1.04 -15.40
C GLU A 629 14.77 1.51 -14.36
N LEU A 630 14.12 0.59 -13.62
CA LEU A 630 13.11 0.91 -12.61
C LEU A 630 13.78 1.14 -11.25
N LYS A 631 13.85 2.40 -10.83
CA LYS A 631 14.64 2.81 -9.64
C LYS A 631 13.85 3.60 -8.60
N LYS A 632 12.55 3.80 -8.80
CA LYS A 632 11.75 4.68 -7.95
C LYS A 632 10.35 4.08 -7.73
N PHE A 633 10.03 3.73 -6.48
CA PHE A 633 8.77 3.07 -6.15
C PHE A 633 8.03 3.79 -5.02
N LYS A 634 6.73 4.02 -5.18
CA LYS A 634 5.83 4.50 -4.10
C LYS A 634 5.44 3.38 -3.17
N ALA A 635 5.23 2.18 -3.72
CA ALA A 635 4.77 1.02 -2.98
C ALA A 635 5.20 -0.27 -3.66
N PHE A 636 5.25 -1.35 -2.89
CA PHE A 636 5.44 -2.71 -3.39
C PHE A 636 4.55 -3.69 -2.61
N SER A 637 4.35 -4.88 -3.17
CA SER A 637 3.60 -5.95 -2.51
C SER A 637 4.48 -7.15 -2.26
N LEU A 638 4.22 -7.86 -1.17
CA LEU A 638 4.76 -9.17 -0.86
C LEU A 638 3.59 -10.14 -0.95
N ARG A 639 3.49 -10.85 -2.09
CA ARG A 639 2.36 -11.70 -2.42
C ARG A 639 2.60 -13.11 -1.91
N ASN A 640 1.58 -13.72 -1.32
CA ASN A 640 1.58 -15.10 -0.84
C ASN A 640 1.27 -16.13 -1.94
N PHE A 641 1.42 -15.77 -3.21
CA PHE A 641 0.97 -16.51 -4.40
C PHE A 641 -0.54 -16.51 -4.63
N GLY A 642 -1.29 -15.62 -3.96
CA GLY A 642 -2.72 -15.46 -4.18
C GLY A 642 -3.53 -16.69 -3.73
N ASN A 643 -4.46 -17.13 -4.58
CA ASN A 643 -5.25 -18.33 -4.31
C ASN A 643 -4.40 -19.62 -4.40
N ASN A 644 -3.24 -19.55 -5.05
CA ASN A 644 -2.30 -20.67 -5.23
C ASN A 644 -1.36 -20.87 -4.03
N SER A 645 -1.55 -20.14 -2.94
CA SER A 645 -0.77 -20.33 -1.72
C SER A 645 -0.88 -21.77 -1.23
N GLY A 646 0.24 -22.49 -1.27
CA GLY A 646 0.29 -23.92 -1.00
C GLY A 646 0.06 -24.84 -2.21
N ASP A 647 -0.22 -24.28 -3.41
CA ASP A 647 -0.41 -25.06 -4.64
C ASP A 647 0.86 -25.11 -5.49
N ASP A 648 1.48 -23.96 -5.74
CA ASP A 648 2.75 -23.83 -6.46
C ASP A 648 3.35 -22.42 -6.23
N TYR A 649 4.59 -22.21 -6.74
CA TYR A 649 5.28 -20.93 -6.65
C TYR A 649 5.37 -20.18 -7.98
N VAL A 650 4.93 -20.79 -9.11
CA VAL A 650 5.33 -20.32 -10.44
C VAL A 650 4.21 -19.69 -11.24
N ARG A 651 2.95 -20.11 -11.07
CA ARG A 651 1.84 -19.91 -12.01
C ARG A 651 1.57 -18.44 -12.33
N ASP A 652 1.38 -17.62 -11.35
CA ASP A 652 1.07 -16.20 -11.54
C ASP A 652 2.26 -15.41 -12.15
N ARG A 653 3.50 -15.75 -11.77
CA ARG A 653 4.68 -15.15 -12.39
C ARG A 653 4.90 -15.62 -13.82
N LEU A 654 4.64 -16.88 -14.10
CA LEU A 654 4.67 -17.40 -15.46
C LEU A 654 3.68 -16.66 -16.35
N GLY A 655 2.42 -16.58 -15.91
CA GLY A 655 1.35 -15.93 -16.66
C GLY A 655 1.62 -14.47 -16.93
N THR A 656 1.93 -13.69 -15.89
CA THR A 656 2.20 -12.26 -16.06
C THR A 656 3.41 -11.98 -16.95
N SER A 657 4.44 -12.84 -16.96
CA SER A 657 5.62 -12.66 -17.81
C SER A 657 5.42 -13.06 -19.30
N MET A 658 4.28 -13.68 -19.66
CA MET A 658 4.04 -14.09 -21.04
C MET A 658 3.95 -12.92 -22.03
N THR A 659 3.57 -11.74 -21.56
CA THR A 659 3.46 -10.52 -22.38
C THR A 659 4.75 -9.70 -22.44
N GLU A 660 5.85 -10.20 -21.88
CA GLU A 660 7.14 -9.54 -21.98
C GLU A 660 7.56 -9.34 -23.45
N GLY A 661 7.88 -8.09 -23.81
CA GLY A 661 8.22 -7.72 -25.18
C GLY A 661 7.03 -7.48 -26.12
N LEU A 662 5.78 -7.66 -25.67
CA LEU A 662 4.58 -7.52 -26.48
C LEU A 662 3.87 -6.14 -26.33
N GLY A 663 4.46 -5.18 -25.63
CA GLY A 663 3.87 -3.87 -25.42
C GLY A 663 2.67 -3.86 -24.46
N VAL A 664 2.41 -4.95 -23.76
CA VAL A 664 1.41 -5.05 -22.69
C VAL A 664 2.08 -4.84 -21.35
N ASP A 665 1.52 -3.95 -20.53
CA ASP A 665 1.98 -3.78 -19.16
C ASP A 665 1.63 -5.02 -18.33
N TYR A 666 2.54 -5.42 -17.47
CA TYR A 666 2.35 -6.56 -16.58
C TYR A 666 3.03 -6.36 -15.23
N GLN A 667 2.62 -7.12 -14.25
CA GLN A 667 3.14 -7.04 -12.88
C GLN A 667 4.45 -7.82 -12.77
N ARG A 668 5.58 -7.09 -12.65
CA ARG A 668 6.92 -7.68 -12.43
C ARG A 668 7.09 -8.16 -11.00
N GLY A 669 8.00 -9.08 -10.79
CA GLY A 669 8.26 -9.61 -9.45
C GLY A 669 9.56 -10.37 -9.31
N ARG A 670 9.95 -10.65 -8.06
CA ARG A 670 11.06 -11.53 -7.67
C ARG A 670 10.73 -12.26 -6.37
N TYR A 671 11.28 -13.45 -6.19
CA TYR A 671 11.10 -14.20 -4.94
C TYR A 671 12.00 -13.63 -3.84
N VAL A 672 11.44 -13.56 -2.63
CA VAL A 672 12.12 -13.13 -1.42
C VAL A 672 11.70 -13.99 -0.23
N ILE A 673 12.54 -14.05 0.80
CA ILE A 673 12.16 -14.60 2.10
C ILE A 673 11.73 -13.46 3.01
N VAL A 674 10.59 -13.60 3.66
CA VAL A 674 10.09 -12.62 4.61
C VAL A 674 10.36 -13.09 6.04
N TYR A 675 10.76 -12.16 6.89
CA TYR A 675 10.87 -12.32 8.34
C TYR A 675 10.01 -11.26 9.03
N TYR A 676 9.14 -11.67 9.95
CA TYR A 676 8.42 -10.76 10.81
C TYR A 676 9.06 -10.74 12.20
N ASN A 677 9.47 -9.55 12.64
CA ASN A 677 10.09 -9.38 13.94
C ASN A 677 11.19 -10.43 14.22
N GLY A 678 12.05 -10.66 13.20
CA GLY A 678 13.15 -11.63 13.25
C GLY A 678 12.74 -13.10 13.03
N LYS A 679 11.45 -13.44 12.99
CA LYS A 679 10.98 -14.81 12.77
C LYS A 679 10.77 -15.08 11.28
N TYR A 680 11.21 -16.24 10.82
CA TYR A 680 10.99 -16.71 9.44
C TYR A 680 9.50 -16.75 9.11
N TYR A 681 9.15 -16.29 7.91
CA TYR A 681 7.76 -16.25 7.43
C TYR A 681 7.59 -16.80 6.01
N GLY A 682 8.65 -17.30 5.42
CA GLY A 682 8.61 -18.04 4.18
C GLY A 682 8.79 -17.21 2.91
N ILE A 683 8.68 -17.94 1.79
CA ILE A 683 8.84 -17.38 0.45
C ILE A 683 7.65 -16.51 0.10
N HIS A 684 7.92 -15.30 -0.38
CA HIS A 684 6.93 -14.40 -0.96
C HIS A 684 7.37 -13.95 -2.34
N ASP A 685 6.42 -13.55 -3.14
CA ASP A 685 6.67 -12.90 -4.41
C ASP A 685 6.61 -11.37 -4.22
N LEU A 686 7.79 -10.73 -4.23
CA LEU A 686 7.89 -9.27 -4.21
C LEU A 686 7.43 -8.73 -5.56
N ARG A 687 6.35 -7.96 -5.58
CA ARG A 687 5.68 -7.48 -6.78
C ARG A 687 5.54 -5.97 -6.82
N GLU A 688 5.52 -5.40 -8.01
CA GLU A 688 5.04 -4.05 -8.22
C GLU A 688 3.58 -3.90 -7.77
N ARG A 689 3.21 -2.69 -7.38
CA ARG A 689 1.79 -2.34 -7.23
C ARG A 689 1.23 -1.95 -8.58
N ASN A 690 0.09 -2.53 -8.98
CA ASN A 690 -0.65 -2.20 -10.19
C ASN A 690 -1.65 -1.05 -9.94
N ASN A 691 -1.12 0.09 -9.52
CA ASN A 691 -1.85 1.32 -9.28
C ASN A 691 -1.26 2.48 -10.11
N GLU A 692 -1.75 3.69 -9.94
CA GLU A 692 -1.33 4.89 -10.66
C GLU A 692 0.19 5.15 -10.59
N TYR A 693 0.84 4.75 -9.50
CA TYR A 693 2.30 4.91 -9.32
C TYR A 693 3.14 3.94 -10.17
N TYR A 694 2.55 2.87 -10.70
CA TYR A 694 3.22 2.01 -11.68
C TYR A 694 3.63 2.82 -12.92
N TYR A 695 2.75 3.70 -13.38
CA TYR A 695 2.95 4.53 -14.57
C TYR A 695 3.92 5.68 -14.31
N GLU A 696 3.98 6.20 -13.07
CA GLU A 696 5.05 7.11 -12.64
C GLU A 696 6.41 6.40 -12.71
N THR A 697 6.50 5.19 -12.18
CA THR A 697 7.75 4.41 -12.12
C THR A 697 8.26 4.05 -13.51
N LYS A 698 7.38 3.57 -14.39
CA LYS A 698 7.75 3.04 -15.70
C LYS A 698 7.88 4.11 -16.78
N TYR A 699 7.01 5.10 -16.79
CA TYR A 699 6.89 6.07 -17.87
C TYR A 699 7.16 7.51 -17.44
N GLY A 700 7.22 7.79 -16.14
CA GLY A 700 7.39 9.15 -15.60
C GLY A 700 6.14 10.02 -15.65
N TYR A 701 4.95 9.42 -15.86
CA TYR A 701 3.69 10.17 -15.87
C TYR A 701 3.30 10.62 -14.46
N ASP A 702 2.54 11.71 -14.38
CA ASP A 702 1.94 12.15 -13.13
C ASP A 702 0.86 11.13 -12.70
N PRO A 703 0.96 10.51 -11.52
CA PRO A 703 -0.04 9.56 -11.03
C PRO A 703 -1.44 10.18 -10.89
N ASN A 704 -1.55 11.50 -10.72
CA ASN A 704 -2.84 12.20 -10.67
C ASN A 704 -3.48 12.39 -12.06
N ASP A 705 -2.73 12.18 -13.14
CA ASP A 705 -3.18 12.32 -14.53
C ASP A 705 -3.46 10.96 -15.20
N ILE A 706 -3.69 9.91 -14.40
CA ILE A 706 -3.97 8.56 -14.90
C ILE A 706 -5.44 8.22 -14.71
N ASP A 707 -6.15 7.91 -15.80
CA ASP A 707 -7.38 7.13 -15.73
C ASP A 707 -7.00 5.65 -15.63
N LEU A 708 -7.28 5.02 -14.50
CA LEU A 708 -7.05 3.59 -14.26
C LEU A 708 -8.37 2.92 -13.89
N LEU A 709 -8.87 2.06 -14.75
CA LEU A 709 -10.10 1.32 -14.55
C LEU A 709 -9.80 -0.12 -14.16
N ALA A 710 -10.61 -0.68 -13.28
CA ALA A 710 -10.61 -2.08 -12.93
C ALA A 710 -12.01 -2.68 -13.10
N THR A 711 -12.09 -3.86 -13.69
CA THR A 711 -13.33 -4.62 -13.71
C THR A 711 -13.56 -5.22 -12.34
N THR A 712 -14.72 -4.94 -11.77
CA THR A 712 -15.14 -5.45 -10.45
C THR A 712 -15.75 -6.84 -10.60
N SER A 713 -15.90 -7.55 -9.49
CA SER A 713 -16.55 -8.87 -9.46
C SER A 713 -18.02 -8.84 -9.89
N SER A 714 -18.64 -7.66 -10.03
CA SER A 714 -19.96 -7.48 -10.65
C SER A 714 -19.91 -7.39 -12.17
N GLY A 715 -18.72 -7.43 -12.79
CA GLY A 715 -18.52 -7.31 -14.22
C GLY A 715 -18.65 -5.88 -14.75
N THR A 716 -18.53 -4.87 -13.88
CA THR A 716 -18.56 -3.45 -14.25
C THR A 716 -17.18 -2.83 -14.13
N ASP A 717 -16.88 -1.85 -14.98
CA ASP A 717 -15.64 -1.11 -14.95
C ASP A 717 -15.75 0.13 -14.05
N GLU A 718 -14.94 0.14 -13.00
CA GLU A 718 -14.87 1.25 -12.04
C GLU A 718 -13.50 1.92 -12.08
N ALA A 719 -13.50 3.25 -11.92
CA ALA A 719 -12.25 3.99 -11.83
C ALA A 719 -11.59 3.75 -10.46
N SER A 720 -10.39 3.15 -10.48
CA SER A 720 -9.52 3.12 -9.30
C SER A 720 -8.87 4.48 -9.07
N THR A 721 -8.59 5.21 -10.17
CA THR A 721 -8.08 6.58 -10.20
C THR A 721 -8.59 7.24 -11.48
N GLY A 722 -8.83 8.55 -11.45
CA GLY A 722 -9.33 9.30 -12.60
C GLY A 722 -10.80 9.04 -12.91
N SER A 723 -11.19 8.91 -14.18
CA SER A 723 -12.56 8.82 -14.66
C SER A 723 -12.78 7.64 -15.58
N SER A 724 -13.94 6.98 -15.43
CA SER A 724 -14.42 5.95 -16.38
C SER A 724 -15.35 6.50 -17.47
N ALA A 725 -15.68 7.79 -17.44
CA ALA A 725 -16.75 8.35 -18.27
C ALA A 725 -16.52 8.15 -19.78
N ASP A 726 -15.32 8.49 -20.28
CA ASP A 726 -15.00 8.34 -21.71
C ASP A 726 -14.99 6.87 -22.17
N TYR A 727 -14.51 5.95 -21.30
CA TYR A 727 -14.52 4.53 -21.58
C TYR A 727 -15.95 3.98 -21.68
N LYS A 728 -16.82 4.34 -20.72
CA LYS A 728 -18.23 3.96 -20.74
C LYS A 728 -18.95 4.52 -21.96
N ALA A 729 -18.71 5.79 -22.30
CA ALA A 729 -19.29 6.39 -23.52
C ALA A 729 -18.85 5.65 -24.80
N MET A 730 -17.63 5.15 -24.87
CA MET A 730 -17.15 4.29 -25.95
C MET A 730 -17.90 2.96 -25.99
N LEU A 731 -18.09 2.29 -24.84
CA LEU A 731 -18.85 1.04 -24.76
C LEU A 731 -20.31 1.24 -25.13
N ASP A 732 -20.96 2.33 -24.69
CA ASP A 732 -22.35 2.69 -25.04
C ASP A 732 -22.48 2.89 -26.53
N TRP A 733 -21.51 3.56 -27.18
CA TRP A 733 -21.52 3.71 -28.63
C TRP A 733 -21.41 2.36 -29.34
N LEU A 734 -20.60 1.41 -28.85
CA LEU A 734 -20.46 0.06 -29.40
C LEU A 734 -21.73 -0.78 -29.26
N GLN A 735 -22.65 -0.47 -28.31
CA GLN A 735 -23.93 -1.18 -28.21
C GLN A 735 -24.77 -1.03 -29.49
N SER A 736 -24.70 0.14 -30.12
CA SER A 736 -25.53 0.52 -31.27
C SER A 736 -24.79 0.52 -32.61
N ASN A 737 -23.48 0.31 -32.63
CA ASN A 737 -22.65 0.40 -33.82
C ASN A 737 -21.76 -0.82 -33.99
N ASP A 738 -21.69 -1.36 -35.19
CA ASP A 738 -20.73 -2.39 -35.55
C ASP A 738 -19.41 -1.78 -36.06
N LEU A 739 -18.37 -2.60 -36.15
CA LEU A 739 -17.05 -2.20 -36.66
C LEU A 739 -16.70 -2.78 -38.04
N LYS A 740 -17.70 -3.23 -38.82
CA LYS A 740 -17.51 -3.78 -40.18
C LYS A 740 -16.89 -2.75 -41.13
N SER A 741 -17.26 -1.49 -40.97
CA SER A 741 -16.68 -0.43 -41.78
C SER A 741 -15.38 0.09 -41.22
N ASP A 742 -14.39 0.40 -42.07
CA ASP A 742 -13.12 0.98 -41.65
C ASP A 742 -13.28 2.31 -40.89
N ALA A 743 -14.33 3.09 -41.21
CA ALA A 743 -14.63 4.34 -40.50
C ALA A 743 -15.00 4.11 -39.04
N ASN A 744 -15.88 3.13 -38.77
CA ASN A 744 -16.27 2.77 -37.41
C ASN A 744 -15.10 2.13 -36.64
N TYR A 745 -14.37 1.24 -37.33
CA TYR A 745 -13.16 0.64 -36.76
C TYR A 745 -12.14 1.70 -36.37
N LYS A 746 -11.86 2.65 -37.28
CA LYS A 746 -10.92 3.73 -37.01
C LYS A 746 -11.33 4.57 -35.78
N LYS A 747 -12.62 4.86 -35.63
CA LYS A 747 -13.11 5.60 -34.45
C LYS A 747 -12.76 4.93 -33.13
N ILE A 748 -12.75 3.61 -33.06
CA ILE A 748 -12.35 2.85 -31.88
C ILE A 748 -10.83 2.75 -31.81
N ALA A 749 -10.14 2.49 -32.92
CA ALA A 749 -8.68 2.41 -32.99
C ALA A 749 -7.98 3.74 -32.64
N ASP A 750 -8.68 4.87 -32.74
CA ASP A 750 -8.19 6.17 -32.28
C ASP A 750 -8.28 6.30 -30.73
N GLN A 751 -9.13 5.53 -30.04
CA GLN A 751 -9.33 5.55 -28.60
C GLN A 751 -8.67 4.37 -27.88
N VAL A 752 -8.51 3.23 -28.57
CA VAL A 752 -7.95 1.98 -28.04
C VAL A 752 -6.61 1.68 -28.71
N ASP A 753 -5.62 1.32 -27.94
CA ASP A 753 -4.40 0.71 -28.46
C ASP A 753 -4.73 -0.75 -28.84
N VAL A 754 -5.13 -0.92 -30.11
CA VAL A 754 -5.64 -2.20 -30.62
C VAL A 754 -4.57 -3.29 -30.58
N ASP A 755 -3.31 -2.92 -30.76
CA ASP A 755 -2.19 -3.87 -30.71
C ASP A 755 -1.96 -4.37 -29.29
N ASN A 756 -1.97 -3.46 -28.31
CA ASN A 756 -1.89 -3.80 -26.89
C ASN A 756 -3.08 -4.68 -26.47
N TYR A 757 -4.31 -4.30 -26.87
CA TYR A 757 -5.51 -5.07 -26.56
C TYR A 757 -5.45 -6.47 -27.14
N MET A 758 -5.04 -6.60 -28.40
CA MET A 758 -4.93 -7.88 -29.09
C MET A 758 -3.97 -8.83 -28.38
N ASN A 759 -2.75 -8.34 -28.06
CA ASN A 759 -1.74 -9.12 -27.37
C ASN A 759 -2.15 -9.50 -25.94
N TYR A 760 -2.86 -8.59 -25.24
CA TYR A 760 -3.45 -8.86 -23.93
C TYR A 760 -4.50 -9.98 -23.98
N MET A 761 -5.47 -9.87 -24.90
CA MET A 761 -6.54 -10.85 -25.07
C MET A 761 -5.97 -12.23 -25.42
N GLN A 762 -4.98 -12.29 -26.34
CA GLN A 762 -4.34 -13.54 -26.74
C GLN A 762 -3.58 -14.21 -25.58
N ALA A 763 -2.93 -13.43 -24.71
CA ALA A 763 -2.27 -13.97 -23.53
C ALA A 763 -3.27 -14.58 -22.55
N GLU A 764 -4.33 -13.86 -22.20
CA GLU A 764 -5.37 -14.33 -21.27
C GLU A 764 -6.14 -15.54 -21.83
N MET A 765 -6.43 -15.54 -23.12
CA MET A 765 -7.08 -16.69 -23.79
C MET A 765 -6.17 -17.91 -23.83
N PHE A 766 -4.86 -17.72 -24.04
CA PHE A 766 -3.89 -18.81 -23.98
C PHE A 766 -3.79 -19.38 -22.58
N LEU A 767 -3.71 -18.52 -21.55
CA LEU A 767 -3.70 -18.91 -20.13
C LEU A 767 -4.94 -19.73 -19.75
N ASN A 768 -6.05 -19.54 -20.44
CA ASN A 768 -7.35 -20.07 -20.06
C ASN A 768 -7.73 -19.63 -18.64
N ASN A 769 -7.54 -18.34 -18.32
CA ASN A 769 -7.80 -17.78 -17.00
C ASN A 769 -9.32 -17.78 -16.73
N SER A 770 -9.75 -18.56 -15.73
CA SER A 770 -11.18 -18.72 -15.44
C SER A 770 -11.76 -17.57 -14.61
N ASP A 771 -10.94 -16.70 -14.03
CA ASP A 771 -11.36 -15.51 -13.28
C ASP A 771 -11.27 -14.23 -14.12
N TRP A 772 -11.42 -14.37 -15.43
CA TRP A 772 -11.33 -13.34 -16.45
C TRP A 772 -12.29 -13.65 -17.61
N PRO A 773 -12.85 -12.69 -18.38
CA PRO A 773 -12.69 -11.25 -18.31
C PRO A 773 -13.70 -10.52 -17.40
N HIS A 774 -14.61 -11.24 -16.73
CA HIS A 774 -15.60 -10.65 -15.82
C HIS A 774 -15.00 -10.09 -14.52
N ASN A 775 -13.76 -10.41 -14.25
CA ASN A 775 -12.94 -9.94 -13.13
C ASN A 775 -11.49 -9.77 -13.61
N ASN A 776 -10.60 -9.25 -12.78
CA ASN A 776 -9.15 -9.16 -13.02
C ASN A 776 -8.73 -8.47 -14.34
N MET A 777 -9.55 -7.56 -14.87
CA MET A 777 -9.20 -6.77 -16.05
C MET A 777 -8.89 -5.33 -15.62
N LYS A 778 -7.72 -4.82 -16.00
CA LYS A 778 -7.33 -3.42 -15.81
C LYS A 778 -6.98 -2.77 -17.14
N LYS A 779 -7.35 -1.50 -17.26
CA LYS A 779 -7.04 -0.65 -18.41
C LYS A 779 -6.75 0.77 -17.94
N TRP A 780 -5.90 1.45 -18.69
CA TRP A 780 -5.40 2.76 -18.29
C TRP A 780 -5.12 3.66 -19.48
N ARG A 781 -5.06 4.96 -19.23
CA ARG A 781 -4.57 5.99 -20.14
C ARG A 781 -4.08 7.23 -19.38
N VAL A 782 -3.40 8.15 -20.07
CA VAL A 782 -3.12 9.49 -19.55
C VAL A 782 -4.33 10.38 -19.82
N ALA A 783 -4.97 10.89 -18.78
CA ALA A 783 -6.26 11.56 -18.84
C ALA A 783 -6.21 12.90 -19.60
N SER A 784 -5.25 13.79 -19.27
CA SER A 784 -5.11 15.13 -19.87
C SER A 784 -4.81 15.05 -21.37
N GLN A 785 -4.06 14.05 -21.81
CA GLN A 785 -3.66 13.84 -23.19
C GLN A 785 -4.66 12.96 -23.96
N LYS A 786 -5.65 12.38 -23.27
CA LYS A 786 -6.57 11.40 -23.82
C LYS A 786 -5.87 10.34 -24.69
N THR A 787 -4.77 9.78 -24.14
CA THR A 787 -4.05 8.72 -24.85
C THR A 787 -4.96 7.51 -25.06
N LYS A 788 -4.56 6.61 -25.95
CA LYS A 788 -5.33 5.38 -26.19
C LYS A 788 -5.37 4.51 -24.94
N TRP A 789 -6.51 3.85 -24.71
CA TRP A 789 -6.65 2.86 -23.65
C TRP A 789 -5.73 1.68 -23.88
N LYS A 790 -5.01 1.26 -22.82
CA LYS A 790 -4.11 0.10 -22.78
C LYS A 790 -4.48 -0.82 -21.65
N TRP A 791 -4.20 -2.11 -21.82
CA TRP A 791 -4.48 -3.16 -20.83
C TRP A 791 -3.24 -3.51 -20.04
N PHE A 792 -3.48 -4.02 -18.84
CA PHE A 792 -2.48 -4.42 -17.87
C PHE A 792 -2.73 -5.87 -17.43
N LEU A 793 -1.73 -6.76 -17.58
CA LEU A 793 -1.82 -8.17 -17.21
C LEU A 793 -1.42 -8.40 -15.76
N TYR A 794 -2.31 -8.97 -14.97
CA TYR A 794 -2.08 -9.31 -13.56
C TYR A 794 -3.06 -10.39 -13.10
N ASP A 795 -2.76 -11.02 -11.94
CA ASP A 795 -3.64 -11.97 -11.26
C ASP A 795 -4.07 -13.15 -12.13
N THR A 796 -3.04 -13.83 -12.68
CA THR A 796 -3.19 -14.95 -13.60
C THR A 796 -3.17 -16.31 -12.89
N ASP A 797 -3.40 -16.32 -11.57
CA ASP A 797 -3.30 -17.50 -10.72
C ASP A 797 -4.39 -18.56 -10.97
N PHE A 798 -5.46 -18.22 -11.66
CA PHE A 798 -6.50 -19.16 -12.12
C PHE A 798 -6.27 -19.70 -13.56
N GLY A 799 -5.07 -19.53 -14.09
CA GLY A 799 -4.65 -20.08 -15.39
C GLY A 799 -3.98 -21.47 -15.31
N PHE A 800 -3.51 -21.96 -16.44
CA PHE A 800 -2.68 -23.17 -16.62
C PHE A 800 -3.30 -24.49 -16.17
N GLY A 801 -4.61 -24.61 -16.15
CA GLY A 801 -5.30 -25.89 -15.93
C GLY A 801 -5.22 -26.46 -14.50
N VAL A 802 -4.75 -25.67 -13.53
CA VAL A 802 -4.71 -26.07 -12.12
C VAL A 802 -5.87 -25.45 -11.35
N SER A 803 -6.30 -26.11 -10.28
CA SER A 803 -7.41 -25.69 -9.43
C SER A 803 -8.72 -25.63 -10.23
N TYR A 804 -9.50 -24.59 -10.10
CA TYR A 804 -10.82 -24.47 -10.71
C TYR A 804 -10.80 -24.24 -12.23
N ASN A 805 -9.67 -24.33 -12.90
CA ASN A 805 -9.53 -24.11 -14.32
C ASN A 805 -9.95 -25.32 -15.14
N THR A 806 -11.24 -25.58 -15.16
CA THR A 806 -11.86 -26.66 -15.92
C THR A 806 -12.61 -26.14 -17.15
N GLN A 807 -12.20 -25.01 -17.73
CA GLN A 807 -12.82 -24.55 -18.97
C GLN A 807 -12.61 -25.59 -20.08
N THR A 808 -13.63 -26.40 -20.32
CA THR A 808 -13.66 -27.39 -21.39
C THR A 808 -14.22 -26.84 -22.70
N GLY A 809 -14.79 -25.63 -22.67
CA GLY A 809 -15.38 -24.96 -23.82
C GLY A 809 -14.35 -24.22 -24.69
N ASN A 810 -14.80 -23.78 -25.85
CA ASN A 810 -14.02 -22.97 -26.77
C ASN A 810 -13.80 -21.56 -26.18
N VAL A 811 -12.54 -21.17 -25.95
CA VAL A 811 -12.20 -19.89 -25.34
C VAL A 811 -12.63 -18.68 -26.18
N PHE A 812 -12.67 -18.81 -27.52
CA PHE A 812 -13.13 -17.76 -28.41
C PHE A 812 -14.63 -17.53 -28.24
N SER A 813 -15.42 -18.60 -28.15
CA SER A 813 -16.84 -18.50 -27.81
C SER A 813 -17.09 -17.94 -26.43
N TYR A 814 -16.21 -18.22 -25.48
CA TYR A 814 -16.28 -17.69 -24.12
C TYR A 814 -16.13 -16.16 -24.11
N VAL A 815 -15.05 -15.62 -24.70
CA VAL A 815 -14.77 -14.17 -24.71
C VAL A 815 -15.67 -13.37 -25.65
N THR A 816 -16.45 -14.02 -26.49
CA THR A 816 -17.43 -13.41 -27.39
C THR A 816 -18.88 -13.69 -26.99
N ASN A 817 -19.09 -14.19 -25.76
CA ASN A 817 -20.43 -14.39 -25.23
C ASN A 817 -21.13 -13.06 -25.00
N ARG A 818 -22.27 -12.84 -25.69
CA ARG A 818 -23.03 -11.58 -25.60
C ARG A 818 -23.63 -11.33 -24.22
N SER A 819 -23.99 -12.38 -23.51
CA SER A 819 -24.48 -12.30 -22.13
C SER A 819 -23.38 -12.05 -21.10
N GLY A 820 -22.12 -11.97 -21.53
CA GLY A 820 -20.96 -11.87 -20.68
C GLY A 820 -20.46 -13.23 -20.21
N THR A 821 -19.36 -13.18 -19.47
CA THR A 821 -18.73 -14.34 -18.85
C THR A 821 -19.05 -14.31 -17.36
N SER A 822 -19.32 -15.47 -16.80
CA SER A 822 -19.36 -15.69 -15.36
C SER A 822 -18.31 -16.74 -15.04
N GLY A 823 -17.51 -16.50 -14.00
CA GLY A 823 -16.61 -17.54 -13.52
C GLY A 823 -17.38 -18.84 -13.32
N MET A 824 -16.84 -19.98 -13.71
CA MET A 824 -17.33 -21.26 -13.24
C MET A 824 -17.00 -21.35 -11.75
N GLY A 825 -17.58 -20.45 -10.96
CA GLY A 825 -17.58 -20.54 -9.54
C GLY A 825 -18.50 -21.68 -9.14
N ILE A 826 -17.95 -22.75 -8.66
CA ILE A 826 -18.65 -23.53 -7.65
C ILE A 826 -19.04 -22.51 -6.60
N GLY A 827 -20.37 -22.28 -6.47
CA GLY A 827 -20.91 -21.24 -5.63
C GLY A 827 -20.46 -21.34 -4.17
N PHE A 828 -19.48 -20.51 -3.83
CA PHE A 828 -19.21 -20.15 -2.45
C PHE A 828 -19.53 -18.65 -2.29
N GLY A 829 -20.71 -18.39 -1.79
CA GLY A 829 -21.20 -17.04 -1.56
C GLY A 829 -21.89 -16.44 -2.77
N GLY A 830 -22.86 -17.17 -3.28
CA GLY A 830 -23.76 -16.71 -4.30
C GLY A 830 -24.55 -15.49 -3.83
N GLY A 831 -24.14 -14.32 -4.25
CA GLY A 831 -25.13 -13.43 -4.78
C GLY A 831 -25.54 -14.06 -6.11
N MET A 832 -26.74 -14.56 -6.23
CA MET A 832 -27.45 -14.72 -7.49
C MET A 832 -27.64 -13.30 -8.06
N GLY A 833 -26.61 -12.80 -8.66
CA GLY A 833 -26.53 -11.52 -9.33
C GLY A 833 -26.00 -11.70 -10.74
N GLY A 834 -26.20 -12.88 -11.31
CA GLY A 834 -26.35 -12.99 -12.74
C GLY A 834 -27.69 -12.37 -13.07
N GLY A 835 -27.76 -11.04 -13.06
CA GLY A 835 -28.88 -10.35 -13.66
C GLY A 835 -28.99 -10.85 -15.09
N GLN A 836 -29.98 -11.72 -15.36
CA GLN A 836 -30.50 -11.87 -16.71
C GLN A 836 -30.78 -10.47 -17.20
N GLN A 837 -29.87 -9.89 -17.98
CA GLN A 837 -30.18 -8.72 -18.76
C GLN A 837 -31.22 -9.14 -19.79
N THR A 838 -32.48 -9.02 -19.40
CA THR A 838 -33.61 -9.11 -20.28
C THR A 838 -33.65 -7.84 -21.13
N GLY A 839 -32.89 -7.87 -22.22
CA GLY A 839 -32.90 -6.78 -23.20
C GLY A 839 -31.58 -6.71 -23.94
N GLY A 840 -31.48 -7.33 -25.06
CA GLY A 840 -30.54 -7.20 -26.20
C GLY A 840 -29.14 -6.58 -26.08
N ALA A 841 -28.77 -6.01 -24.96
CA ALA A 841 -27.48 -5.38 -24.72
C ALA A 841 -26.33 -6.42 -24.60
N ILE A 842 -25.16 -6.06 -25.14
CA ILE A 842 -23.97 -6.91 -25.06
C ILE A 842 -23.24 -6.53 -23.76
N SER A 843 -22.68 -7.53 -23.07
CA SER A 843 -21.95 -7.30 -21.82
C SER A 843 -20.73 -6.38 -22.01
N GLU A 844 -20.49 -5.47 -21.06
CA GLU A 844 -19.42 -4.45 -21.10
C GLU A 844 -18.04 -5.05 -21.29
N HIS A 845 -17.75 -6.21 -20.71
CA HIS A 845 -16.42 -6.82 -20.78
C HIS A 845 -16.18 -7.69 -22.01
N THR A 846 -17.22 -7.98 -22.83
CA THR A 846 -17.08 -8.75 -24.07
C THR A 846 -17.37 -7.95 -25.34
N ILE A 847 -18.10 -6.83 -25.22
CA ILE A 847 -18.56 -6.05 -26.36
C ILE A 847 -17.42 -5.58 -27.27
N LEU A 848 -16.31 -5.11 -26.69
CA LEU A 848 -15.18 -4.60 -27.46
C LEU A 848 -14.60 -5.72 -28.36
N MET A 849 -14.39 -6.92 -27.80
CA MET A 849 -13.88 -8.06 -28.57
C MET A 849 -14.85 -8.51 -29.66
N ILE A 850 -16.14 -8.60 -29.32
CA ILE A 850 -17.20 -8.96 -30.29
C ILE A 850 -17.19 -8.00 -31.48
N ARG A 851 -17.15 -6.69 -31.19
CA ARG A 851 -17.21 -5.67 -32.25
C ARG A 851 -15.92 -5.61 -33.07
N LEU A 852 -14.75 -5.72 -32.44
CA LEU A 852 -13.47 -5.73 -33.16
C LEU A 852 -13.37 -6.92 -34.13
N LEU A 853 -13.83 -8.12 -33.74
CA LEU A 853 -13.84 -9.29 -34.62
C LEU A 853 -14.80 -9.17 -35.82
N GLU A 854 -15.73 -8.20 -35.82
CA GLU A 854 -16.59 -7.89 -37.00
C GLU A 854 -15.81 -7.20 -38.12
N ASN A 855 -14.67 -6.56 -37.82
CA ASN A 855 -13.77 -6.01 -38.81
C ASN A 855 -12.82 -7.08 -39.35
N GLU A 856 -12.81 -7.22 -40.68
CA GLU A 856 -12.03 -8.30 -41.31
C GLU A 856 -10.53 -8.12 -41.15
N SER A 857 -10.02 -6.89 -41.22
CA SER A 857 -8.60 -6.60 -41.03
C SER A 857 -8.15 -6.94 -39.61
N PHE A 858 -8.96 -6.57 -38.60
CA PHE A 858 -8.69 -6.95 -37.22
C PHE A 858 -8.73 -8.46 -37.01
N LYS A 859 -9.77 -9.11 -37.55
CA LYS A 859 -9.94 -10.57 -37.41
C LYS A 859 -8.74 -11.32 -38.00
N ASN A 860 -8.31 -10.95 -39.20
CA ASN A 860 -7.16 -11.58 -39.86
C ASN A 860 -5.86 -11.34 -39.05
N ALA A 861 -5.63 -10.10 -38.62
CA ALA A 861 -4.47 -9.78 -37.76
C ALA A 861 -4.52 -10.56 -36.44
N PHE A 862 -5.68 -10.70 -35.82
CA PHE A 862 -5.84 -11.44 -34.55
C PHE A 862 -5.48 -12.93 -34.74
N ILE A 863 -5.96 -13.56 -35.80
CA ILE A 863 -5.65 -14.97 -36.15
C ILE A 863 -4.15 -15.13 -36.41
N ASN A 864 -3.58 -14.29 -37.29
CA ASN A 864 -2.17 -14.37 -37.68
C ASN A 864 -1.22 -14.13 -36.52
N ARG A 865 -1.47 -13.07 -35.69
CA ARG A 865 -0.67 -12.82 -34.49
C ARG A 865 -0.74 -13.96 -33.50
N PHE A 866 -1.92 -14.60 -33.35
CA PHE A 866 -2.01 -15.76 -32.46
C PHE A 866 -1.11 -16.91 -32.98
N CYS A 867 -1.10 -17.16 -34.31
CA CYS A 867 -0.19 -18.14 -34.92
C CYS A 867 1.28 -17.81 -34.62
N VAL A 868 1.66 -16.53 -34.71
CA VAL A 868 3.03 -16.10 -34.40
C VAL A 868 3.35 -16.31 -32.93
N LEU A 869 2.46 -15.87 -32.02
CA LEU A 869 2.67 -16.00 -30.56
C LEU A 869 2.77 -17.45 -30.12
N LEU A 870 2.02 -18.38 -30.74
CA LEU A 870 2.18 -19.81 -30.50
C LEU A 870 3.57 -20.33 -30.84
N SER A 871 4.28 -19.69 -31.78
CA SER A 871 5.65 -20.01 -32.15
C SER A 871 6.69 -19.17 -31.39
N MET A 872 6.27 -18.15 -30.65
CA MET A 872 7.11 -17.22 -29.87
C MET A 872 6.85 -17.34 -28.37
N ASN A 873 6.15 -16.35 -27.80
CA ASN A 873 5.93 -16.21 -26.36
C ASN A 873 5.17 -17.39 -25.74
N PHE A 874 4.29 -18.03 -26.50
CA PHE A 874 3.44 -19.14 -26.05
C PHE A 874 3.94 -20.51 -26.51
N SER A 875 5.18 -20.58 -27.04
CA SER A 875 5.77 -21.87 -27.43
C SER A 875 6.04 -22.75 -26.21
N ALA A 876 5.80 -24.07 -26.33
CA ALA A 876 6.00 -25.01 -25.25
C ALA A 876 7.43 -24.94 -24.68
N ASP A 877 8.44 -24.87 -25.55
CA ASP A 877 9.84 -24.78 -25.14
C ASP A 877 10.12 -23.53 -24.29
N ARG A 878 9.60 -22.38 -24.72
CA ARG A 878 9.79 -21.12 -23.97
C ARG A 878 9.08 -21.16 -22.61
N LEU A 879 7.86 -21.68 -22.57
CA LEU A 879 7.10 -21.81 -21.33
C LEU A 879 7.75 -22.80 -20.37
N LEU A 880 8.15 -23.98 -20.86
CA LEU A 880 8.84 -24.98 -20.03
C LEU A 880 10.17 -24.48 -19.50
N LYS A 881 10.94 -23.76 -20.33
CA LYS A 881 12.16 -23.10 -19.86
C LYS A 881 11.85 -22.12 -18.75
N ARG A 882 10.84 -21.25 -18.94
CA ARG A 882 10.45 -20.23 -17.95
C ARG A 882 9.96 -20.87 -16.64
N ILE A 883 9.16 -21.94 -16.72
CA ILE A 883 8.73 -22.72 -15.55
C ILE A 883 9.93 -23.23 -14.76
N ASN A 884 10.91 -23.83 -15.46
CA ASN A 884 12.10 -24.37 -14.81
C ASN A 884 12.99 -23.26 -14.22
N ASP A 885 13.14 -22.14 -14.93
CA ASP A 885 13.87 -20.96 -14.43
C ASP A 885 13.23 -20.39 -13.14
N LEU A 886 11.91 -20.29 -13.10
CA LEU A 886 11.18 -19.80 -11.92
C LEU A 886 11.26 -20.79 -10.75
N GLN A 887 11.13 -22.10 -11.02
CA GLN A 887 11.25 -23.14 -10.02
C GLN A 887 12.65 -23.17 -9.40
N SER A 888 13.70 -23.10 -10.21
CA SER A 888 15.08 -23.12 -9.75
C SER A 888 15.42 -21.98 -8.79
N GLN A 889 14.76 -20.84 -8.94
CA GLN A 889 14.98 -19.69 -8.04
C GLN A 889 14.54 -19.98 -6.60
N VAL A 890 13.50 -20.78 -6.39
CA VAL A 890 12.94 -21.09 -5.06
C VAL A 890 13.37 -22.43 -4.50
N GLU A 891 14.00 -23.29 -5.31
CA GLU A 891 14.28 -24.70 -5.00
C GLU A 891 15.01 -24.88 -3.66
N SER A 892 15.99 -24.04 -3.36
CA SER A 892 16.79 -24.13 -2.13
C SER A 892 15.99 -23.84 -0.84
N GLU A 893 14.88 -23.12 -0.94
CA GLU A 893 14.07 -22.69 0.20
C GLU A 893 12.70 -23.39 0.26
N MET A 894 12.34 -24.14 -0.79
CA MET A 894 11.02 -24.78 -0.90
C MET A 894 10.72 -25.72 0.27
N ALA A 895 11.68 -26.57 0.63
CA ALA A 895 11.46 -27.56 1.69
C ALA A 895 11.17 -26.87 3.03
N ARG A 896 11.92 -25.81 3.36
CA ARG A 896 11.72 -25.02 4.57
C ARG A 896 10.36 -24.31 4.59
N ASP A 897 9.96 -23.73 3.44
CA ASP A 897 8.67 -23.02 3.33
C ASP A 897 7.49 -23.99 3.42
N GLN A 898 7.62 -25.16 2.81
CA GLN A 898 6.60 -26.21 2.85
C GLN A 898 6.41 -26.77 4.28
N GLU A 899 7.52 -27.06 4.97
CA GLU A 899 7.49 -27.51 6.36
C GLU A 899 6.87 -26.46 7.28
N PHE A 900 7.31 -25.22 7.15
CA PHE A 900 6.85 -24.11 7.99
C PHE A 900 5.33 -23.85 7.87
N TRP A 901 4.79 -23.92 6.65
CA TRP A 901 3.36 -23.69 6.37
C TRP A 901 2.52 -24.95 6.38
N GLY A 902 3.13 -26.14 6.53
CA GLY A 902 2.44 -27.42 6.43
C GLY A 902 1.93 -27.73 5.03
N TYR A 903 2.58 -27.21 3.98
CA TYR A 903 2.16 -27.44 2.61
C TYR A 903 2.49 -28.86 2.16
N ASN A 904 1.59 -29.45 1.36
CA ASN A 904 1.79 -30.78 0.84
C ASN A 904 2.71 -30.77 -0.39
N ALA A 905 3.96 -31.17 -0.21
CA ALA A 905 4.97 -31.19 -1.27
C ALA A 905 4.58 -32.04 -2.50
N SER A 906 3.89 -33.17 -2.28
CA SER A 906 3.43 -34.02 -3.38
C SER A 906 2.31 -33.36 -4.18
N SER A 907 1.37 -32.67 -3.50
CA SER A 907 0.33 -31.89 -4.17
C SER A 907 0.93 -30.76 -5.00
N MET A 908 1.88 -30.01 -4.43
CA MET A 908 2.58 -28.94 -5.15
C MET A 908 3.36 -29.46 -6.37
N SER A 909 4.00 -30.62 -6.24
CA SER A 909 4.70 -31.27 -7.38
C SER A 909 3.72 -31.68 -8.48
N ASN A 910 2.56 -32.22 -8.13
CA ASN A 910 1.51 -32.61 -9.08
C ASN A 910 0.93 -31.38 -9.79
N ASN A 911 0.70 -30.31 -9.07
CA ASN A 911 0.23 -29.05 -9.66
C ASN A 911 1.25 -28.49 -10.66
N LEU A 912 2.54 -28.51 -10.31
CA LEU A 912 3.60 -28.08 -11.22
C LEU A 912 3.68 -28.98 -12.47
N ALA A 913 3.49 -30.29 -12.33
CA ALA A 913 3.39 -31.22 -13.46
C ALA A 913 2.20 -30.89 -14.36
N THR A 914 1.06 -30.48 -13.78
CA THR A 914 -0.12 -30.04 -14.52
C THR A 914 0.18 -28.76 -15.32
N VAL A 915 0.86 -27.76 -14.71
CA VAL A 915 1.29 -26.54 -15.40
C VAL A 915 2.21 -26.87 -16.58
N LYS A 916 3.17 -27.79 -16.41
CA LYS A 916 4.06 -28.24 -17.49
C LYS A 916 3.30 -28.96 -18.60
N SER A 917 2.38 -29.86 -18.27
CA SER A 917 1.52 -30.54 -19.23
C SER A 917 0.64 -29.58 -20.01
N PHE A 918 0.06 -28.60 -19.34
CA PHE A 918 -0.69 -27.55 -20.00
C PHE A 918 0.18 -26.77 -21.00
N ALA A 919 1.38 -26.36 -20.61
CA ALA A 919 2.31 -25.64 -21.49
C ALA A 919 2.64 -26.47 -22.76
N GLN A 920 2.72 -27.81 -22.63
CA GLN A 920 2.99 -28.71 -23.75
C GLN A 920 1.80 -28.90 -24.70
N SER A 921 0.59 -28.97 -24.18
CA SER A 921 -0.61 -29.30 -24.94
C SER A 921 -1.41 -28.12 -25.46
N ARG A 922 -1.29 -26.93 -24.80
CA ARG A 922 -2.18 -25.79 -25.02
C ARG A 922 -2.14 -25.24 -26.46
N GLN A 923 -0.99 -25.29 -27.12
CA GLN A 923 -0.87 -24.84 -28.50
C GLN A 923 -1.84 -25.60 -29.43
N ALA A 924 -1.90 -26.90 -29.33
CA ALA A 924 -2.80 -27.74 -30.13
C ALA A 924 -4.27 -27.36 -29.81
N THR A 925 -4.60 -27.30 -28.54
CA THR A 925 -5.96 -26.91 -28.10
C THR A 925 -6.40 -25.54 -28.66
N ILE A 926 -5.52 -24.53 -28.62
CA ILE A 926 -5.83 -23.21 -29.15
C ILE A 926 -6.07 -23.26 -30.67
N ARG A 927 -5.25 -24.03 -31.40
CA ARG A 927 -5.43 -24.21 -32.85
C ARG A 927 -6.78 -24.82 -33.16
N GLU A 928 -7.11 -25.97 -32.56
CA GLU A 928 -8.42 -26.65 -32.72
C GLU A 928 -9.59 -25.70 -32.39
N GLN A 929 -9.51 -24.93 -31.30
CA GLN A 929 -10.54 -23.98 -30.92
C GLN A 929 -10.66 -22.83 -31.91
N MET A 930 -9.54 -22.32 -32.44
CA MET A 930 -9.49 -21.25 -33.42
C MET A 930 -10.05 -21.70 -34.77
N GLU A 931 -9.64 -22.92 -35.25
CA GLU A 931 -10.15 -23.57 -36.47
C GLU A 931 -11.67 -23.73 -36.40
N SER A 932 -12.16 -24.27 -35.29
CA SER A 932 -13.60 -24.45 -35.07
C SER A 932 -14.38 -23.13 -35.01
N TYR A 933 -13.86 -22.11 -34.31
CA TYR A 933 -14.56 -20.86 -34.10
C TYR A 933 -14.62 -20.00 -35.37
N PHE A 934 -13.49 -19.87 -36.09
CA PHE A 934 -13.40 -19.04 -37.30
C PHE A 934 -13.65 -19.82 -38.57
N THR A 935 -13.87 -21.14 -38.49
CA THR A 935 -14.08 -22.02 -39.66
C THR A 935 -12.91 -21.91 -40.64
N LEU A 936 -11.69 -22.10 -40.12
CA LEU A 936 -10.44 -21.92 -40.86
C LEU A 936 -10.12 -23.16 -41.74
N SER A 937 -9.42 -22.93 -42.85
CA SER A 937 -8.85 -23.97 -43.70
C SER A 937 -7.66 -24.66 -43.02
N SER A 938 -7.05 -25.64 -43.76
CA SER A 938 -5.86 -26.33 -43.25
C SER A 938 -4.68 -25.36 -43.02
N PRO A 939 -3.86 -25.58 -41.99
CA PRO A 939 -2.63 -24.81 -41.75
C PRO A 939 -1.64 -24.93 -42.94
N ALA A 940 -0.82 -23.89 -43.09
CA ALA A 940 0.30 -23.82 -44.02
C ALA A 940 1.51 -23.20 -43.34
N GLU A 941 2.64 -23.89 -43.42
CA GLU A 941 3.88 -23.37 -42.86
C GLU A 941 4.51 -22.32 -43.78
N MET A 942 4.96 -21.24 -43.16
CA MET A 942 5.70 -20.16 -43.83
C MET A 942 6.93 -19.77 -43.02
N THR A 943 8.09 -19.84 -43.64
CA THR A 943 9.35 -19.41 -43.05
C THR A 943 9.60 -17.93 -43.34
N LEU A 944 9.66 -17.14 -42.33
CA LEU A 944 9.94 -15.70 -42.36
C LEU A 944 11.37 -15.45 -41.89
N SER A 945 12.18 -14.79 -42.71
CA SER A 945 13.57 -14.51 -42.40
C SER A 945 13.96 -13.07 -42.66
N SER A 946 14.89 -12.51 -41.92
CA SER A 946 15.51 -11.22 -42.16
C SER A 946 17.00 -11.40 -42.38
N GLN A 947 17.54 -10.74 -43.41
CA GLN A 947 18.94 -10.70 -43.74
C GLN A 947 19.46 -9.25 -43.65
N GLY A 948 20.48 -9.01 -42.85
CA GLY A 948 20.96 -7.67 -42.54
C GLY A 948 20.35 -7.09 -41.27
N SER A 949 20.45 -5.77 -41.08
CA SER A 949 20.01 -5.10 -39.85
C SER A 949 18.56 -4.62 -39.97
N GLY A 950 17.62 -5.48 -39.62
CA GLY A 950 16.18 -5.21 -39.64
C GLY A 950 15.37 -6.41 -39.17
N THR A 951 14.07 -6.26 -39.09
CA THR A 951 13.12 -7.27 -38.64
C THR A 951 11.86 -7.31 -39.50
N ILE A 952 11.08 -8.38 -39.35
CA ILE A 952 9.77 -8.52 -39.98
C ILE A 952 8.69 -8.33 -38.91
N LEU A 953 7.66 -7.56 -39.21
CA LEU A 953 6.43 -7.48 -38.47
C LEU A 953 5.35 -8.30 -39.19
N VAL A 954 4.61 -9.11 -38.48
CA VAL A 954 3.45 -9.86 -38.94
C VAL A 954 2.21 -9.18 -38.40
N ASP A 955 1.40 -8.58 -39.28
CA ASP A 955 0.22 -7.80 -38.88
C ASP A 955 0.53 -6.81 -37.71
N GLY A 956 1.73 -6.20 -37.75
CA GLY A 956 2.22 -5.27 -36.75
C GLY A 956 2.97 -5.89 -35.55
N LEU A 957 2.92 -7.20 -35.34
CA LEU A 957 3.67 -7.90 -34.30
C LEU A 957 5.11 -8.21 -34.76
N GLN A 958 6.09 -7.68 -34.05
CA GLN A 958 7.51 -7.90 -34.35
C GLN A 958 7.95 -9.34 -34.03
N LEU A 959 8.67 -9.99 -34.94
CA LEU A 959 9.30 -11.28 -34.69
C LEU A 959 10.51 -11.10 -33.76
N ASP A 960 10.69 -12.03 -32.83
CA ASP A 960 11.79 -12.05 -31.86
C ASP A 960 13.06 -12.76 -32.37
N LYS A 961 13.00 -13.35 -33.59
CA LYS A 961 14.12 -14.06 -34.22
C LYS A 961 14.28 -13.60 -35.67
N SER A 962 15.51 -13.66 -36.14
CA SER A 962 15.83 -13.35 -37.55
C SER A 962 15.33 -14.39 -38.54
N SER A 963 14.94 -15.58 -38.09
CA SER A 963 14.28 -16.60 -38.88
C SER A 963 13.33 -17.43 -38.03
N MET A 964 12.11 -17.59 -38.49
CA MET A 964 11.06 -18.32 -37.82
C MET A 964 10.11 -18.98 -38.81
N THR A 965 9.73 -20.23 -38.55
CA THR A 965 8.65 -20.92 -39.26
C THR A 965 7.39 -20.82 -38.44
N VAL A 966 6.32 -20.31 -39.05
CA VAL A 966 5.01 -20.14 -38.42
C VAL A 966 3.97 -20.89 -39.25
N SER A 967 3.12 -21.62 -38.56
CA SER A 967 1.98 -22.33 -39.17
C SER A 967 0.79 -21.37 -39.17
N PHE A 968 0.50 -20.78 -40.34
CA PHE A 968 -0.66 -19.91 -40.61
C PHE A 968 -1.81 -20.70 -41.21
N TYR A 969 -2.91 -20.04 -41.60
CA TYR A 969 -4.06 -20.62 -42.26
C TYR A 969 -4.16 -20.09 -43.71
N ARG A 970 -4.45 -21.01 -44.68
CA ARG A 970 -4.39 -20.71 -46.12
C ARG A 970 -5.32 -19.62 -46.60
N ASP A 971 -6.46 -19.49 -45.96
CA ASP A 971 -7.54 -18.54 -46.26
C ASP A 971 -7.45 -17.21 -45.50
N VAL A 972 -6.41 -17.05 -44.67
CA VAL A 972 -6.17 -15.82 -43.89
C VAL A 972 -4.93 -15.12 -44.43
N PRO A 973 -5.09 -14.02 -45.21
CA PRO A 973 -3.94 -13.29 -45.75
C PRO A 973 -3.15 -12.64 -44.62
N VAL A 974 -1.80 -12.72 -44.74
CA VAL A 974 -0.85 -12.20 -43.75
C VAL A 974 -0.24 -10.91 -44.26
N THR A 975 -0.27 -9.86 -43.47
CA THR A 975 0.44 -8.60 -43.76
C THR A 975 1.85 -8.66 -43.18
N LEU A 976 2.85 -8.58 -44.05
CA LEU A 976 4.26 -8.53 -43.67
C LEU A 976 4.78 -7.11 -43.86
N THR A 977 5.50 -6.61 -42.85
CA THR A 977 6.18 -5.31 -42.94
C THR A 977 7.66 -5.51 -42.59
N ALA A 978 8.54 -5.12 -43.52
CA ALA A 978 9.97 -5.10 -43.30
C ALA A 978 10.36 -3.78 -42.62
N GLN A 979 10.93 -3.85 -41.42
CA GLN A 979 11.36 -2.71 -40.62
C GLN A 979 12.89 -2.68 -40.48
N ALA A 980 13.52 -1.71 -41.10
CA ALA A 980 14.97 -1.50 -41.00
C ALA A 980 15.34 -0.92 -39.62
N ASN A 981 16.45 -1.37 -39.05
CA ASN A 981 17.00 -0.76 -37.84
C ASN A 981 17.69 0.57 -38.21
N SER A 982 18.00 1.38 -37.19
CA SER A 982 18.74 2.66 -37.40
C SER A 982 20.04 2.45 -38.16
N GLY A 983 20.25 3.22 -39.22
CA GLY A 983 21.43 3.12 -40.10
C GLY A 983 21.35 2.03 -41.16
N SER A 984 20.23 1.33 -41.32
CA SER A 984 20.00 0.32 -42.36
C SER A 984 18.81 0.71 -43.23
N THR A 985 18.74 0.13 -44.43
CA THR A 985 17.67 0.36 -45.40
C THR A 985 17.12 -0.95 -45.90
N PHE A 986 15.81 -1.08 -46.00
CA PHE A 986 15.16 -2.21 -46.65
C PHE A 986 15.42 -2.15 -48.15
N THR A 987 15.89 -3.22 -48.77
CA THR A 987 16.23 -3.26 -50.20
C THR A 987 15.26 -4.09 -51.03
N GLY A 988 14.46 -4.94 -50.41
CA GLY A 988 13.45 -5.77 -51.07
C GLY A 988 13.27 -7.10 -50.40
N TRP A 989 12.24 -7.83 -50.79
CA TRP A 989 11.99 -9.22 -50.39
C TRP A 989 12.72 -10.17 -51.31
N SER A 990 12.99 -11.39 -50.88
CA SER A 990 13.73 -12.43 -51.64
C SER A 990 13.10 -12.82 -52.96
N ASP A 991 11.81 -12.56 -53.15
CA ASP A 991 11.04 -12.82 -54.37
C ASP A 991 10.96 -11.57 -55.29
N GLY A 992 11.72 -10.52 -55.01
CA GLY A 992 11.86 -9.33 -55.83
C GLY A 992 10.85 -8.22 -55.55
N VAL A 993 9.94 -8.38 -54.63
CA VAL A 993 9.01 -7.31 -54.16
C VAL A 993 9.80 -6.24 -53.41
N THR A 994 9.60 -4.96 -53.76
CA THR A 994 10.33 -3.83 -53.17
C THR A 994 9.52 -3.03 -52.16
N ASP A 995 8.19 -3.22 -52.11
CA ASP A 995 7.34 -2.56 -51.13
C ASP A 995 7.61 -3.13 -49.73
N ALA A 996 7.94 -2.25 -48.81
CA ALA A 996 8.28 -2.68 -47.44
C ALA A 996 7.10 -3.40 -46.72
N THR A 997 5.87 -3.04 -47.07
CA THR A 997 4.66 -3.72 -46.56
C THR A 997 3.95 -4.45 -47.71
N ARG A 998 3.65 -5.72 -47.48
CA ARG A 998 2.96 -6.59 -48.48
C ARG A 998 1.98 -7.54 -47.80
N LYS A 999 0.99 -8.01 -48.56
CA LYS A 999 0.11 -9.11 -48.18
C LYS A 999 0.55 -10.40 -48.91
N VAL A 1000 0.56 -11.50 -48.19
CA VAL A 1000 0.86 -12.84 -48.74
C VAL A 1000 -0.21 -13.83 -48.28
N ASN A 1001 -0.50 -14.82 -49.16
CA ASN A 1001 -1.37 -15.94 -48.79
C ASN A 1001 -0.53 -17.12 -48.34
N PRO A 1002 -0.71 -17.59 -47.11
CA PRO A 1002 -0.02 -18.81 -46.67
C PRO A 1002 -0.40 -20.00 -47.55
N GLY A 1003 0.58 -20.83 -47.92
CA GLY A 1003 0.39 -21.95 -48.85
C GLY A 1003 0.70 -21.62 -50.31
N GLU A 1004 0.63 -20.35 -50.72
CA GLU A 1004 1.20 -19.87 -51.97
C GLU A 1004 2.68 -19.48 -51.79
N VAL A 1005 2.96 -18.87 -50.62
CA VAL A 1005 4.33 -18.47 -50.20
C VAL A 1005 4.75 -19.33 -49.02
N THR A 1006 5.73 -20.18 -49.20
CA THR A 1006 6.26 -21.05 -48.14
C THR A 1006 7.48 -20.46 -47.44
N SER A 1007 8.14 -19.48 -48.03
CA SER A 1007 9.30 -18.83 -47.46
C SER A 1007 9.47 -17.43 -48.07
N VAL A 1008 9.83 -16.45 -47.22
CA VAL A 1008 10.15 -15.11 -47.64
C VAL A 1008 11.21 -14.48 -46.74
N THR A 1009 12.17 -13.76 -47.36
CA THR A 1009 13.24 -13.08 -46.64
C THR A 1009 13.19 -11.59 -46.92
N ALA A 1010 13.19 -10.78 -45.86
CA ALA A 1010 13.38 -9.34 -45.92
C ALA A 1010 14.89 -9.03 -45.95
N VAL A 1011 15.37 -8.27 -46.94
CA VAL A 1011 16.79 -7.96 -47.12
C VAL A 1011 17.04 -6.50 -46.76
N PHE A 1012 17.99 -6.29 -45.87
CA PHE A 1012 18.39 -4.96 -45.35
C PHE A 1012 19.90 -4.76 -45.61
N ARG A 1013 20.26 -3.50 -45.93
CA ARG A 1013 21.67 -3.06 -46.12
C ARG A 1013 22.00 -1.83 -45.32
#